data_980cb190db3ce61cee1ebcc0aaa7fb2c
#
_entry.id   980cb190db3ce61cee1ebcc0aaa7fb2c
#
_cell.length_a   1.000
_cell.length_b   1.000
_cell.length_c   1.000
_cell.angle_alpha   90.00
_cell.angle_beta   90.00
_cell.angle_gamma   90.00
#
_symmetry.space_group_name_H-M   'P 1'
#
loop_
_entity.id
_entity.type
_entity.pdbx_description
1 polymer ?
#
loop_
_entity_poly.entity_id
_entity_poly.type
_entity_poly.pdbx_seq_one_letter_code
_entity_poly.pdbx_strand_id
1 'polypeptide(L)'
;MDKIQFIQQNISIQEKQINAVLQLLSEDCTVPFIARYRKDKTGNLGEVEIEQIQKLSKNFDEIQKRKESVLKSIEEQEKLTPELRAKIEQSFDSQEIEDLYLPFKKRRKTKADAAKEKGLEPLAKIIMAQKNGDIEQTAQNYLNKEVSSVEEALQGARDIIAEWINENIFIRKNLRRIFQRKAVISSKVVKTKKEEEEAQKYAQYFDWSEPLNKIPSHRLLAMLRAEKEGFIKVSIDIDKDEILAFMEGSLVKTASPSCAEQIILAAQDAYKRLLEPSISNEILQEAKIKADEKAISIFSENLTQLLLAPPLGEKRILAIDPGYRTGCKVVCLDEKGDLLHNETIYPHAPQKETAIAMKKIRSMVEAYHIEAISIGNGTASRETEFFIKKIAFDRPLQVFVVSEAGASVYSASKIARDEFPDYDITVRGAVSIGRRLSDPLAELVKIEPKSIGVGQYQHDVDQNLLKEELDSTVVKCVNSVGININTASKSLLSYVSGIGEKLAENIVAYRTENGAFVDRNQIKKVPRLGEKAFQQAAAFIRIKDGKNPLDNSSVHPEAYKIVEKMAKDLGIKTIDLIANEEKIKQIAPEKYTTEDIGILGIKDILKELLKPGLDPRKTSKVFEFDPNIKTFEDLKTGMILPGIVSNITAFGCFVDIGIKENGLVHISQLKDGFVSDPNEVVKLHQQVKVKIIEIDTERKRIALSMVI
;
A
#
# COMPACT_ATOMS: atom_id res chain seq x y z
N MET A 1 20.10 -0.87 -24.66
CA MET A 1 20.23 -0.84 -23.18
C MET A 1 19.78 -2.20 -22.63
N ASP A 2 20.62 -2.82 -21.84
CA ASP A 2 20.27 -4.08 -21.17
C ASP A 2 19.49 -3.85 -19.85
N LYS A 3 19.03 -4.92 -19.23
CA LYS A 3 18.22 -4.87 -17.99
C LYS A 3 18.95 -4.17 -16.84
N ILE A 4 20.24 -4.39 -16.71
CA ILE A 4 21.05 -3.84 -15.62
C ILE A 4 21.21 -2.34 -15.79
N GLN A 5 21.55 -1.88 -17.01
CA GLN A 5 21.64 -0.47 -17.36
C GLN A 5 20.30 0.25 -17.12
N PHE A 6 19.16 -0.39 -17.47
CA PHE A 6 17.84 0.15 -17.21
C PHE A 6 17.59 0.33 -15.70
N ILE A 7 17.94 -0.66 -14.89
CA ILE A 7 17.78 -0.57 -13.43
C ILE A 7 18.68 0.55 -12.88
N GLN A 8 19.96 0.63 -13.31
CA GLN A 8 20.91 1.66 -12.85
C GLN A 8 20.47 3.10 -13.19
N GLN A 9 19.78 3.31 -14.30
CA GLN A 9 19.24 4.65 -14.64
C GLN A 9 18.12 5.09 -13.69
N ASN A 10 17.45 4.16 -13.04
CA ASN A 10 16.31 4.45 -12.17
C ASN A 10 16.66 4.44 -10.67
N ILE A 11 17.78 3.80 -10.28
CA ILE A 11 18.22 3.73 -8.87
C ILE A 11 19.74 3.82 -8.78
N SER A 12 20.22 4.42 -7.67
CA SER A 12 21.66 4.61 -7.44
C SER A 12 22.27 3.39 -6.73
N ILE A 13 22.28 2.23 -7.41
CA ILE A 13 22.86 0.97 -6.89
C ILE A 13 23.93 0.48 -7.87
N GLN A 14 25.01 -0.11 -7.33
CA GLN A 14 26.12 -0.61 -8.14
C GLN A 14 25.71 -1.85 -8.96
N GLU A 15 26.24 -1.96 -10.16
CA GLU A 15 25.98 -3.07 -11.08
C GLU A 15 26.19 -4.46 -10.44
N LYS A 16 27.29 -4.63 -9.69
CA LYS A 16 27.60 -5.87 -8.99
C LYS A 16 26.50 -6.28 -8.01
N GLN A 17 25.93 -5.31 -7.31
CA GLN A 17 24.84 -5.55 -6.34
C GLN A 17 23.55 -5.92 -7.06
N ILE A 18 23.22 -5.23 -8.15
CA ILE A 18 22.03 -5.54 -8.98
C ILE A 18 22.14 -6.96 -9.53
N ASN A 19 23.29 -7.32 -10.10
CA ASN A 19 23.53 -8.66 -10.61
C ASN A 19 23.35 -9.73 -9.55
N ALA A 20 23.92 -9.53 -8.36
CA ALA A 20 23.79 -10.47 -7.25
C ALA A 20 22.32 -10.66 -6.83
N VAL A 21 21.54 -9.57 -6.75
CA VAL A 21 20.11 -9.65 -6.43
C VAL A 21 19.33 -10.38 -7.52
N LEU A 22 19.54 -10.03 -8.79
CA LEU A 22 18.85 -10.67 -9.91
C LEU A 22 19.16 -12.17 -9.99
N GLN A 23 20.40 -12.56 -9.73
CA GLN A 23 20.79 -13.98 -9.64
C GLN A 23 20.03 -14.67 -8.51
N LEU A 24 20.06 -14.14 -7.29
CA LEU A 24 19.36 -14.74 -6.15
C LEU A 24 17.84 -14.83 -6.37
N LEU A 25 17.24 -13.82 -7.00
CA LEU A 25 15.82 -13.86 -7.38
C LEU A 25 15.55 -14.95 -8.44
N SER A 26 16.45 -15.15 -9.42
CA SER A 26 16.32 -16.20 -10.42
C SER A 26 16.47 -17.62 -9.83
N GLU A 27 17.14 -17.72 -8.68
CA GLU A 27 17.23 -18.93 -7.86
C GLU A 27 15.99 -19.10 -6.95
N ASP A 28 14.92 -18.32 -7.15
CA ASP A 28 13.70 -18.24 -6.35
C ASP A 28 13.92 -17.89 -4.86
N CYS A 29 15.00 -17.19 -4.54
CA CYS A 29 15.19 -16.65 -3.20
C CYS A 29 14.20 -15.53 -2.92
N THR A 30 13.57 -15.55 -1.75
CA THR A 30 12.62 -14.52 -1.32
C THR A 30 13.33 -13.26 -0.85
N VAL A 31 12.67 -12.10 -0.98
CA VAL A 31 13.23 -10.80 -0.55
C VAL A 31 13.68 -10.81 0.91
N PRO A 32 12.88 -11.28 1.90
CA PRO A 32 13.32 -11.34 3.30
C PRO A 32 14.56 -12.20 3.51
N PHE A 33 14.65 -13.33 2.80
CA PHE A 33 15.83 -14.21 2.88
C PHE A 33 17.08 -13.54 2.32
N ILE A 34 17.00 -12.90 1.16
CA ILE A 34 18.11 -12.18 0.53
C ILE A 34 18.59 -11.06 1.45
N ALA A 35 17.68 -10.22 1.91
CA ALA A 35 17.98 -9.04 2.74
C ALA A 35 18.63 -9.41 4.07
N ARG A 36 18.31 -10.58 4.62
CA ARG A 36 18.77 -10.97 5.95
C ARG A 36 19.98 -11.93 5.91
N TYR A 37 20.00 -12.88 5.00
CA TYR A 37 20.99 -13.97 5.00
C TYR A 37 21.95 -13.97 3.79
N ARG A 38 21.83 -12.99 2.89
CA ARG A 38 22.72 -12.83 1.72
C ARG A 38 23.32 -11.43 1.61
N LYS A 39 23.43 -10.71 2.74
CA LYS A 39 23.94 -9.33 2.83
C LYS A 39 25.33 -9.16 2.24
N ASP A 40 26.23 -10.10 2.52
CA ASP A 40 27.60 -10.05 2.01
C ASP A 40 27.65 -10.18 0.48
N LYS A 41 26.73 -10.94 -0.13
CA LYS A 41 26.61 -11.07 -1.59
C LYS A 41 26.00 -9.83 -2.23
N THR A 42 25.02 -9.20 -1.57
CA THR A 42 24.29 -8.02 -2.08
C THR A 42 24.93 -6.69 -1.68
N GLY A 43 26.01 -6.69 -0.89
CA GLY A 43 26.63 -5.47 -0.39
C GLY A 43 25.74 -4.70 0.58
N ASN A 44 25.04 -5.42 1.47
CA ASN A 44 24.18 -4.89 2.52
C ASN A 44 22.90 -4.17 2.02
N LEU A 45 22.35 -4.57 0.88
CA LEU A 45 21.04 -4.05 0.44
C LEU A 45 19.94 -4.54 1.39
N GLY A 46 19.03 -3.64 1.73
CA GLY A 46 17.84 -3.93 2.53
C GLY A 46 16.66 -4.43 1.68
N GLU A 47 15.55 -4.75 2.34
CA GLU A 47 14.35 -5.25 1.67
C GLU A 47 13.81 -4.25 0.64
N VAL A 48 13.85 -2.94 0.95
CA VAL A 48 13.34 -1.88 0.07
C VAL A 48 14.11 -1.82 -1.25
N GLU A 49 15.44 -1.81 -1.18
CA GLU A 49 16.29 -1.77 -2.39
C GLU A 49 16.14 -3.04 -3.22
N ILE A 50 16.04 -4.21 -2.59
CA ILE A 50 15.84 -5.48 -3.29
C ILE A 50 14.49 -5.50 -4.01
N GLU A 51 13.41 -5.04 -3.36
CA GLU A 51 12.10 -4.91 -3.99
C GLU A 51 12.08 -3.92 -5.14
N GLN A 52 12.80 -2.79 -5.02
CA GLN A 52 12.94 -1.84 -6.10
C GLN A 52 13.63 -2.48 -7.32
N ILE A 53 14.70 -3.24 -7.10
CA ILE A 53 15.37 -3.99 -8.18
C ILE A 53 14.40 -5.00 -8.82
N GLN A 54 13.65 -5.75 -8.02
CA GLN A 54 12.66 -6.72 -8.49
C GLN A 54 11.55 -6.05 -9.33
N LYS A 55 11.02 -4.92 -8.86
CA LYS A 55 9.97 -4.15 -9.53
C LYS A 55 10.47 -3.57 -10.86
N LEU A 56 11.68 -2.99 -10.87
CA LEU A 56 12.29 -2.48 -12.10
C LEU A 56 12.64 -3.59 -13.10
N SER A 57 13.08 -4.76 -12.62
CA SER A 57 13.29 -5.93 -13.48
C SER A 57 11.99 -6.38 -14.14
N LYS A 58 10.88 -6.45 -13.40
CA LYS A 58 9.55 -6.78 -13.93
C LYS A 58 9.09 -5.74 -14.96
N ASN A 59 9.24 -4.46 -14.66
CA ASN A 59 8.91 -3.37 -15.58
C ASN A 59 9.70 -3.45 -16.89
N PHE A 60 11.02 -3.72 -16.81
CA PHE A 60 11.83 -3.95 -18.00
C PHE A 60 11.27 -5.08 -18.88
N ASP A 61 10.92 -6.21 -18.27
CA ASP A 61 10.37 -7.36 -18.99
C ASP A 61 9.00 -7.05 -19.63
N GLU A 62 8.17 -6.26 -18.96
CA GLU A 62 6.88 -5.78 -19.48
C GLU A 62 7.09 -4.84 -20.69
N ILE A 63 8.04 -3.90 -20.61
CA ILE A 63 8.40 -3.02 -21.72
C ILE A 63 8.91 -3.86 -22.92
N GLN A 64 9.75 -4.86 -22.70
CA GLN A 64 10.24 -5.73 -23.78
C GLN A 64 9.11 -6.51 -24.45
N LYS A 65 8.24 -7.12 -23.68
CA LYS A 65 7.03 -7.81 -24.22
C LYS A 65 6.14 -6.85 -25.01
N ARG A 66 6.00 -5.60 -24.53
CA ARG A 66 5.23 -4.58 -25.23
C ARG A 66 5.85 -4.22 -26.56
N LYS A 67 7.19 -4.00 -26.62
CA LYS A 67 7.93 -3.76 -27.85
C LYS A 67 7.74 -4.89 -28.88
N GLU A 68 7.90 -6.13 -28.43
CA GLU A 68 7.70 -7.31 -29.29
C GLU A 68 6.28 -7.33 -29.89
N SER A 69 5.25 -7.08 -29.06
CA SER A 69 3.87 -7.02 -29.51
C SER A 69 3.62 -5.90 -30.52
N VAL A 70 4.20 -4.71 -30.28
CA VAL A 70 4.09 -3.55 -31.17
C VAL A 70 4.79 -3.82 -32.50
N LEU A 71 6.03 -4.29 -32.48
CA LEU A 71 6.78 -4.62 -33.68
C LEU A 71 6.06 -5.65 -34.53
N LYS A 72 5.57 -6.73 -33.91
CA LYS A 72 4.77 -7.77 -34.59
C LYS A 72 3.52 -7.18 -35.26
N SER A 73 2.79 -6.34 -34.54
CA SER A 73 1.56 -5.73 -35.08
C SER A 73 1.82 -4.79 -36.27
N ILE A 74 2.96 -4.08 -36.29
CA ILE A 74 3.35 -3.20 -37.41
C ILE A 74 3.86 -4.03 -38.59
N GLU A 75 4.61 -5.11 -38.33
CA GLU A 75 5.12 -6.05 -39.34
C GLU A 75 3.99 -6.77 -40.07
N GLU A 76 2.96 -7.21 -39.35
CA GLU A 76 1.75 -7.80 -39.92
C GLU A 76 0.99 -6.84 -40.88
N GLN A 77 1.22 -5.53 -40.76
CA GLN A 77 0.66 -4.50 -41.64
C GLN A 77 1.61 -4.14 -42.78
N GLU A 78 2.75 -4.81 -42.91
CA GLU A 78 3.80 -4.53 -43.92
C GLU A 78 4.33 -3.06 -43.87
N LYS A 79 4.27 -2.41 -42.69
CA LYS A 79 4.64 -0.99 -42.50
C LYS A 79 5.89 -0.79 -41.64
N LEU A 80 6.57 -1.87 -41.23
CA LEU A 80 7.73 -1.79 -40.36
C LEU A 80 8.98 -1.41 -41.16
N THR A 81 9.42 -0.17 -41.00
CA THR A 81 10.73 0.28 -41.60
C THR A 81 11.89 0.02 -40.63
N PRO A 82 13.13 -0.11 -41.17
CA PRO A 82 14.34 -0.27 -40.32
C PRO A 82 14.51 0.85 -39.30
N GLU A 83 14.20 2.11 -39.68
CA GLU A 83 14.32 3.26 -38.80
C GLU A 83 13.28 3.22 -37.67
N LEU A 84 12.04 2.80 -37.95
CA LEU A 84 10.98 2.67 -36.98
C LEU A 84 11.30 1.53 -36.00
N ARG A 85 11.76 0.38 -36.51
CA ARG A 85 12.23 -0.73 -35.69
C ARG A 85 13.32 -0.25 -34.71
N ALA A 86 14.34 0.44 -35.20
CA ALA A 86 15.43 0.95 -34.37
C ALA A 86 14.94 1.90 -33.28
N LYS A 87 14.01 2.82 -33.60
CA LYS A 87 13.43 3.75 -32.60
C LYS A 87 12.66 3.00 -31.50
N ILE A 88 11.83 2.02 -31.85
CA ILE A 88 11.06 1.23 -30.89
C ILE A 88 12.01 0.41 -30.01
N GLU A 89 13.03 -0.24 -30.59
CA GLU A 89 13.99 -1.07 -29.85
C GLU A 89 14.85 -0.23 -28.89
N GLN A 90 15.22 0.99 -29.25
CA GLN A 90 16.02 1.89 -28.42
C GLN A 90 15.25 2.58 -27.31
N SER A 91 13.95 2.81 -27.48
CA SER A 91 13.14 3.49 -26.46
C SER A 91 12.82 2.54 -25.30
N PHE A 92 12.86 3.07 -24.06
CA PHE A 92 12.41 2.43 -22.82
C PHE A 92 11.37 3.29 -22.10
N ASP A 93 10.87 4.30 -22.77
CA ASP A 93 9.73 5.10 -22.36
C ASP A 93 8.44 4.49 -22.94
N SER A 94 7.57 3.97 -22.07
CA SER A 94 6.32 3.35 -22.48
C SER A 94 5.43 4.29 -23.30
N GLN A 95 5.44 5.59 -22.97
CA GLN A 95 4.64 6.57 -23.71
C GLN A 95 5.22 6.84 -25.11
N GLU A 96 6.54 6.92 -25.23
CA GLU A 96 7.20 7.07 -26.52
C GLU A 96 6.95 5.86 -27.44
N ILE A 97 6.95 4.64 -26.87
CA ILE A 97 6.61 3.42 -27.62
C ILE A 97 5.15 3.46 -28.10
N GLU A 98 4.22 3.92 -27.25
CA GLU A 98 2.80 4.05 -27.62
C GLU A 98 2.58 5.14 -28.69
N ASP A 99 3.35 6.24 -28.64
CA ASP A 99 3.30 7.29 -29.68
C ASP A 99 3.84 6.77 -31.01
N LEU A 100 4.95 6.02 -31.02
CA LEU A 100 5.48 5.37 -32.21
C LEU A 100 4.49 4.36 -32.81
N TYR A 101 3.69 3.70 -31.98
CA TYR A 101 2.67 2.74 -32.41
C TYR A 101 1.35 3.40 -32.83
N LEU A 102 1.07 4.63 -32.39
CA LEU A 102 -0.21 5.30 -32.59
C LEU A 102 -0.72 5.30 -34.05
N PRO A 103 0.10 5.55 -35.09
CA PRO A 103 -0.34 5.52 -36.49
C PRO A 103 -0.78 4.12 -36.99
N PHE A 104 -0.35 3.06 -36.28
CA PHE A 104 -0.56 1.65 -36.67
C PHE A 104 -1.62 0.96 -35.84
N LYS A 105 -2.17 1.63 -34.80
CA LYS A 105 -3.25 1.08 -33.97
C LYS A 105 -4.48 0.82 -34.82
N LYS A 106 -5.02 -0.41 -34.74
CA LYS A 106 -6.33 -0.74 -35.31
C LYS A 106 -7.40 0.15 -34.66
N ARG A 107 -8.04 0.99 -35.45
CA ARG A 107 -9.07 1.95 -35.00
C ARG A 107 -10.26 1.99 -35.93
N ARG A 108 -11.36 2.60 -35.51
CA ARG A 108 -12.47 2.91 -36.38
C ARG A 108 -12.05 3.92 -37.45
N LYS A 109 -12.68 3.87 -38.62
CA LYS A 109 -12.45 4.81 -39.73
C LYS A 109 -12.59 6.25 -39.24
N THR A 110 -11.56 7.06 -39.50
CA THR A 110 -11.49 8.47 -39.09
C THR A 110 -11.95 9.38 -40.21
N LYS A 111 -12.12 10.69 -39.92
CA LYS A 111 -12.36 11.70 -40.95
C LYS A 111 -11.20 11.78 -41.95
N ALA A 112 -9.97 11.63 -41.46
CA ALA A 112 -8.78 11.61 -42.30
C ALA A 112 -8.75 10.41 -43.23
N ASP A 113 -9.16 9.23 -42.78
CA ASP A 113 -9.25 8.03 -43.63
C ASP A 113 -10.27 8.24 -44.74
N ALA A 114 -11.42 8.82 -44.41
CA ALA A 114 -12.46 9.15 -45.41
C ALA A 114 -11.93 10.20 -46.43
N ALA A 115 -11.17 11.19 -45.97
CA ALA A 115 -10.56 12.19 -46.84
C ALA A 115 -9.44 11.60 -47.74
N LYS A 116 -8.67 10.63 -47.23
CA LYS A 116 -7.65 9.90 -48.02
C LYS A 116 -8.31 9.05 -49.12
N GLU A 117 -9.43 8.38 -48.84
CA GLU A 117 -10.19 7.61 -49.84
C GLU A 117 -10.74 8.53 -50.95
N LYS A 118 -11.10 9.78 -50.64
CA LYS A 118 -11.51 10.78 -51.60
C LYS A 118 -10.32 11.36 -52.45
N GLY A 119 -9.11 10.88 -52.19
CA GLY A 119 -7.90 11.32 -52.95
C GLY A 119 -7.30 12.64 -52.50
N LEU A 120 -7.57 13.14 -51.28
CA LEU A 120 -7.14 14.46 -50.79
C LEU A 120 -5.77 14.45 -50.12
N GLU A 121 -5.09 13.32 -49.96
CA GLU A 121 -3.78 13.21 -49.31
C GLU A 121 -2.69 14.01 -50.05
N PRO A 122 -2.61 14.05 -51.40
CA PRO A 122 -1.65 14.89 -52.12
C PRO A 122 -1.84 16.40 -51.86
N LEU A 123 -3.11 16.88 -51.75
CA LEU A 123 -3.41 18.25 -51.36
C LEU A 123 -2.90 18.57 -49.95
N ALA A 124 -3.13 17.68 -48.99
CA ALA A 124 -2.59 17.84 -47.65
C ALA A 124 -1.05 17.91 -47.60
N LYS A 125 -0.36 17.10 -48.41
CA LYS A 125 1.12 17.16 -48.60
C LYS A 125 1.59 18.50 -49.15
N ILE A 126 0.87 19.05 -50.15
CA ILE A 126 1.18 20.37 -50.73
C ILE A 126 1.03 21.46 -49.68
N ILE A 127 -0.06 21.48 -48.90
CA ILE A 127 -0.29 22.42 -47.81
C ILE A 127 0.86 22.35 -46.80
N MET A 128 1.22 21.14 -46.34
CA MET A 128 2.30 20.92 -45.36
C MET A 128 3.70 21.27 -45.92
N ALA A 129 3.90 21.17 -47.24
CA ALA A 129 5.16 21.62 -47.87
C ALA A 129 5.37 23.14 -47.81
N GLN A 130 4.30 23.93 -47.64
CA GLN A 130 4.31 25.39 -47.50
C GLN A 130 5.09 26.10 -48.58
N LYS A 131 5.06 25.58 -49.81
CA LYS A 131 5.68 26.23 -50.99
C LYS A 131 4.70 27.24 -51.57
N ASN A 132 5.23 28.32 -52.17
CA ASN A 132 4.42 29.40 -52.76
C ASN A 132 3.38 28.87 -53.76
N GLY A 133 2.16 29.39 -53.65
CA GLY A 133 1.04 29.08 -54.54
C GLY A 133 -0.28 29.50 -53.93
N ASP A 134 -1.25 29.73 -54.79
CA ASP A 134 -2.65 29.86 -54.39
C ASP A 134 -3.21 28.47 -54.09
N ILE A 135 -3.47 28.23 -52.80
CA ILE A 135 -3.91 26.92 -52.35
C ILE A 135 -5.37 26.63 -52.74
N GLU A 136 -6.19 27.67 -52.86
CA GLU A 136 -7.58 27.56 -53.34
C GLU A 136 -7.60 27.15 -54.83
N GLN A 137 -6.77 27.77 -55.65
CA GLN A 137 -6.63 27.35 -57.06
C GLN A 137 -6.06 25.94 -57.16
N THR A 138 -5.15 25.54 -56.29
CA THR A 138 -4.62 24.20 -56.27
C THR A 138 -5.70 23.18 -55.82
N ALA A 139 -6.56 23.51 -54.86
CA ALA A 139 -7.65 22.69 -54.40
C ALA A 139 -8.72 22.41 -55.46
N GLN A 140 -8.90 23.33 -56.45
CA GLN A 140 -9.79 23.11 -57.59
C GLN A 140 -9.43 21.86 -58.38
N ASN A 141 -8.15 21.49 -58.45
CA ASN A 141 -7.69 20.31 -59.18
C ASN A 141 -8.08 18.98 -58.48
N TYR A 142 -8.60 19.02 -57.25
CA TYR A 142 -9.00 17.86 -56.47
C TYR A 142 -10.54 17.69 -56.38
N LEU A 143 -11.28 18.53 -57.14
CA LEU A 143 -12.73 18.35 -57.25
C LEU A 143 -13.07 17.09 -58.04
N ASN A 144 -13.95 16.30 -57.55
CA ASN A 144 -14.43 15.07 -58.15
C ASN A 144 -15.87 14.80 -57.75
N LYS A 145 -16.43 13.60 -58.10
CA LYS A 145 -17.82 13.24 -57.78
C LYS A 145 -18.11 13.18 -56.27
N GLU A 146 -17.08 12.98 -55.44
CA GLU A 146 -17.17 12.85 -53.98
C GLU A 146 -16.73 14.11 -53.25
N VAL A 147 -16.12 15.08 -53.98
CA VAL A 147 -15.63 16.37 -53.46
C VAL A 147 -16.21 17.47 -54.33
N SER A 148 -17.25 18.12 -53.87
CA SER A 148 -18.10 19.02 -54.67
C SER A 148 -17.63 20.48 -54.66
N SER A 149 -16.80 20.89 -53.69
CA SER A 149 -16.34 22.27 -53.52
C SER A 149 -14.91 22.36 -53.05
N VAL A 150 -14.29 23.49 -53.32
CA VAL A 150 -12.93 23.84 -52.88
C VAL A 150 -12.83 23.77 -51.33
N GLU A 151 -13.84 24.26 -50.62
CA GLU A 151 -13.87 24.21 -49.16
C GLU A 151 -13.92 22.78 -48.68
N GLU A 152 -14.69 21.87 -49.32
CA GLU A 152 -14.73 20.45 -49.00
C GLU A 152 -13.36 19.79 -49.23
N ALA A 153 -12.66 20.15 -50.30
CA ALA A 153 -11.30 19.67 -50.54
C ALA A 153 -10.31 20.15 -49.48
N LEU A 154 -10.35 21.43 -49.12
CA LEU A 154 -9.51 22.02 -48.09
C LEU A 154 -9.85 21.44 -46.70
N GLN A 155 -11.15 21.21 -46.38
CA GLN A 155 -11.54 20.58 -45.12
C GLN A 155 -11.02 19.13 -45.00
N GLY A 156 -11.13 18.35 -46.08
CA GLY A 156 -10.57 17.01 -46.08
C GLY A 156 -9.05 16.99 -45.95
N ALA A 157 -8.37 17.95 -46.59
CA ALA A 157 -6.92 18.11 -46.40
C ALA A 157 -6.57 18.50 -44.96
N ARG A 158 -7.33 19.43 -44.33
CA ARG A 158 -7.20 19.77 -42.89
C ARG A 158 -7.41 18.58 -41.97
N ASP A 159 -8.40 17.73 -42.24
CA ASP A 159 -8.65 16.51 -41.45
C ASP A 159 -7.46 15.55 -41.51
N ILE A 160 -6.81 15.40 -42.66
CA ILE A 160 -5.58 14.60 -42.81
C ILE A 160 -4.41 15.22 -42.06
N ILE A 161 -4.21 16.54 -42.21
CA ILE A 161 -3.14 17.29 -41.53
C ILE A 161 -3.35 17.20 -40.00
N ALA A 162 -4.56 17.33 -39.51
CA ALA A 162 -4.87 17.22 -38.07
C ALA A 162 -4.46 15.86 -37.52
N GLU A 163 -4.65 14.78 -38.30
CA GLU A 163 -4.20 13.44 -37.91
C GLU A 163 -2.66 13.34 -37.87
N TRP A 164 -1.95 13.87 -38.87
CA TRP A 164 -0.50 13.90 -38.87
C TRP A 164 0.07 14.70 -37.69
N ILE A 165 -0.60 15.82 -37.30
CA ILE A 165 -0.23 16.61 -36.13
C ILE A 165 -0.44 15.80 -34.86
N ASN A 166 -1.55 15.09 -34.73
CA ASN A 166 -1.82 14.22 -33.58
C ASN A 166 -0.81 13.07 -33.45
N GLU A 167 -0.32 12.54 -34.56
CA GLU A 167 0.68 11.46 -34.62
C GLU A 167 2.12 11.97 -34.46
N ASN A 168 2.34 13.29 -34.41
CA ASN A 168 3.66 13.88 -34.29
C ASN A 168 4.22 13.76 -32.87
N ILE A 169 5.24 12.92 -32.71
CA ILE A 169 5.89 12.63 -31.42
C ILE A 169 6.45 13.89 -30.77
N PHE A 170 7.07 14.80 -31.54
CA PHE A 170 7.62 16.05 -31.02
C PHE A 170 6.52 16.92 -30.40
N ILE A 171 5.40 17.09 -31.10
CA ILE A 171 4.26 17.87 -30.61
C ILE A 171 3.70 17.19 -29.34
N ARG A 172 3.38 15.90 -29.35
CA ARG A 172 2.85 15.17 -28.20
C ARG A 172 3.77 15.30 -26.98
N LYS A 173 5.07 15.06 -27.14
CA LYS A 173 6.05 15.14 -26.07
C LYS A 173 6.14 16.53 -25.43
N ASN A 174 6.10 17.58 -26.23
CA ASN A 174 6.14 18.94 -25.70
C ASN A 174 4.81 19.34 -25.07
N LEU A 175 3.68 18.98 -25.65
CA LEU A 175 2.38 19.20 -25.02
C LEU A 175 2.28 18.51 -23.66
N ARG A 176 2.69 17.25 -23.51
CA ARG A 176 2.75 16.57 -22.20
C ARG A 176 3.57 17.37 -21.18
N ARG A 177 4.74 17.91 -21.60
CA ARG A 177 5.57 18.73 -20.70
C ARG A 177 4.87 20.01 -20.26
N ILE A 178 4.13 20.65 -21.16
CA ILE A 178 3.36 21.85 -20.82
C ILE A 178 2.23 21.49 -19.86
N PHE A 179 1.47 20.42 -20.14
CA PHE A 179 0.41 19.94 -19.28
C PHE A 179 0.92 19.53 -17.89
N GLN A 180 2.00 18.77 -17.79
CA GLN A 180 2.60 18.38 -16.50
C GLN A 180 2.98 19.57 -15.64
N ARG A 181 3.36 20.70 -16.25
CA ARG A 181 3.80 21.90 -15.52
C ARG A 181 2.66 22.84 -15.16
N LYS A 182 1.69 23.00 -16.07
CA LYS A 182 0.71 24.09 -16.01
C LYS A 182 -0.75 23.65 -15.94
N ALA A 183 -1.04 22.37 -16.18
CA ALA A 183 -2.42 21.88 -16.14
C ALA A 183 -3.05 22.10 -14.77
N VAL A 184 -4.27 22.53 -14.77
CA VAL A 184 -5.14 22.75 -13.60
C VAL A 184 -6.23 21.70 -13.62
N ILE A 185 -6.39 21.00 -12.53
CA ILE A 185 -7.57 20.15 -12.32
C ILE A 185 -8.70 20.99 -11.78
N SER A 186 -9.86 20.85 -12.35
CA SER A 186 -11.07 21.52 -11.86
C SER A 186 -12.21 20.54 -11.71
N SER A 187 -13.15 20.84 -10.83
CA SER A 187 -14.36 20.07 -10.64
C SER A 187 -15.58 20.96 -10.53
N LYS A 188 -16.69 20.48 -11.09
CA LYS A 188 -17.98 21.17 -11.04
C LYS A 188 -19.08 20.19 -10.69
N VAL A 189 -20.01 20.62 -9.82
CA VAL A 189 -21.15 19.81 -9.41
C VAL A 189 -22.08 19.51 -10.60
N VAL A 190 -22.63 18.31 -10.65
CA VAL A 190 -23.74 17.96 -11.54
C VAL A 190 -25.00 18.65 -10.99
N LYS A 191 -25.49 19.67 -11.67
CA LYS A 191 -26.54 20.56 -11.17
C LYS A 191 -27.81 19.83 -10.66
N THR A 192 -28.17 18.72 -11.32
CA THR A 192 -29.34 17.92 -10.95
C THR A 192 -29.18 17.13 -9.66
N LYS A 193 -27.95 16.91 -9.20
CA LYS A 193 -27.63 16.13 -8.01
C LYS A 193 -27.13 16.97 -6.82
N LYS A 194 -27.09 18.29 -6.97
CA LYS A 194 -26.52 19.20 -5.98
C LYS A 194 -27.17 19.07 -4.61
N GLU A 195 -28.48 18.86 -4.57
CA GLU A 195 -29.29 18.82 -3.33
C GLU A 195 -29.37 17.40 -2.72
N GLU A 196 -28.78 16.38 -3.37
CA GLU A 196 -28.76 15.03 -2.82
C GLU A 196 -27.89 14.95 -1.56
N GLU A 197 -28.39 14.29 -0.50
CA GLU A 197 -27.67 14.17 0.78
C GLU A 197 -26.29 13.49 0.61
N GLU A 198 -26.21 12.52 -0.27
CA GLU A 198 -24.96 11.82 -0.60
C GLU A 198 -23.95 12.73 -1.31
N ALA A 199 -24.41 13.66 -2.14
CA ALA A 199 -23.54 14.63 -2.81
C ALA A 199 -22.91 15.63 -1.83
N GLN A 200 -23.60 15.96 -0.72
CA GLN A 200 -23.13 16.92 0.27
C GLN A 200 -21.80 16.50 0.92
N LYS A 201 -21.45 15.20 0.93
CA LYS A 201 -20.14 14.71 1.38
C LYS A 201 -18.99 15.30 0.54
N TYR A 202 -19.28 15.68 -0.70
CA TYR A 202 -18.35 16.24 -1.67
C TYR A 202 -18.53 17.74 -1.90
N ALA A 203 -19.31 18.44 -1.06
CA ALA A 203 -19.66 19.86 -1.24
C ALA A 203 -18.43 20.77 -1.43
N GLN A 204 -17.31 20.45 -0.79
CA GLN A 204 -16.05 21.17 -0.95
C GLN A 204 -15.46 21.09 -2.37
N TYR A 205 -15.88 20.12 -3.19
CA TYR A 205 -15.43 19.92 -4.58
C TYR A 205 -16.47 20.34 -5.62
N PHE A 206 -17.57 20.98 -5.22
CA PHE A 206 -18.62 21.41 -6.15
C PHE A 206 -18.17 22.51 -7.12
N ASP A 207 -17.20 23.30 -6.71
CA ASP A 207 -16.52 24.28 -7.55
C ASP A 207 -15.07 24.43 -7.04
N TRP A 208 -14.18 23.54 -7.50
CA TRP A 208 -12.79 23.46 -7.05
C TRP A 208 -11.83 23.55 -8.22
N SER A 209 -10.70 24.21 -8.00
CA SER A 209 -9.65 24.33 -9.00
C SER A 209 -8.29 24.46 -8.33
N GLU A 210 -7.31 23.67 -8.76
CA GLU A 210 -5.92 23.77 -8.29
C GLU A 210 -4.93 23.19 -9.32
N PRO A 211 -3.63 23.57 -9.28
CA PRO A 211 -2.62 22.98 -10.16
C PRO A 211 -2.51 21.47 -9.96
N LEU A 212 -2.61 20.70 -11.05
CA LEU A 212 -2.59 19.23 -11.01
C LEU A 212 -1.29 18.66 -10.43
N ASN A 213 -0.16 19.31 -10.67
CA ASN A 213 1.15 18.89 -10.16
C ASN A 213 1.33 19.13 -8.64
N LYS A 214 0.39 19.83 -7.99
CA LYS A 214 0.42 20.11 -6.55
C LYS A 214 -0.73 19.47 -5.77
N ILE A 215 -1.67 18.81 -6.47
CA ILE A 215 -2.82 18.20 -5.80
C ILE A 215 -2.39 17.07 -4.84
N PRO A 216 -2.83 17.08 -3.59
CA PRO A 216 -2.61 15.96 -2.69
C PRO A 216 -3.34 14.70 -3.16
N SER A 217 -2.71 13.54 -3.00
CA SER A 217 -3.24 12.23 -3.45
C SER A 217 -4.66 11.95 -2.96
N HIS A 218 -4.93 12.18 -1.67
CA HIS A 218 -6.26 11.94 -1.09
C HIS A 218 -7.35 12.85 -1.70
N ARG A 219 -7.01 14.08 -2.10
CA ARG A 219 -7.96 14.99 -2.74
C ARG A 219 -8.27 14.55 -4.17
N LEU A 220 -7.25 14.17 -4.93
CA LEU A 220 -7.45 13.61 -6.26
C LEU A 220 -8.33 12.36 -6.21
N LEU A 221 -8.06 11.43 -5.30
CA LEU A 221 -8.86 10.21 -5.12
C LEU A 221 -10.31 10.55 -4.72
N ALA A 222 -10.51 11.53 -3.83
CA ALA A 222 -11.86 11.97 -3.44
C ALA A 222 -12.64 12.57 -4.61
N MET A 223 -11.98 13.40 -5.45
CA MET A 223 -12.60 13.99 -6.64
C MET A 223 -12.96 12.93 -7.67
N LEU A 224 -12.04 11.99 -7.95
CA LEU A 224 -12.30 10.90 -8.89
C LEU A 224 -13.39 9.94 -8.40
N ARG A 225 -13.48 9.71 -7.09
CA ARG A 225 -14.59 8.96 -6.48
C ARG A 225 -15.93 9.69 -6.67
N ALA A 226 -15.98 10.99 -6.36
CA ALA A 226 -17.18 11.78 -6.53
C ALA A 226 -17.66 11.86 -8.00
N GLU A 227 -16.70 11.86 -8.96
CA GLU A 227 -16.99 11.76 -10.39
C GLU A 227 -17.55 10.39 -10.76
N LYS A 228 -16.93 9.31 -10.29
CA LYS A 228 -17.39 7.92 -10.51
C LYS A 228 -18.80 7.70 -9.96
N GLU A 229 -19.12 8.30 -8.82
CA GLU A 229 -20.48 8.30 -8.22
C GLU A 229 -21.44 9.26 -8.94
N GLY A 230 -20.92 10.10 -9.85
CA GLY A 230 -21.69 10.97 -10.72
C GLY A 230 -22.17 12.26 -10.06
N PHE A 231 -21.57 12.70 -8.97
CA PHE A 231 -21.93 13.94 -8.27
C PHE A 231 -21.21 15.17 -8.80
N ILE A 232 -19.98 15.00 -9.31
CA ILE A 232 -19.20 16.08 -9.94
C ILE A 232 -18.70 15.65 -11.31
N LYS A 233 -18.21 16.60 -12.10
CA LYS A 233 -17.41 16.38 -13.29
C LYS A 233 -16.01 16.94 -13.06
N VAL A 234 -15.00 16.14 -13.37
CA VAL A 234 -13.60 16.54 -13.30
C VAL A 234 -13.11 16.90 -14.70
N SER A 235 -12.36 17.97 -14.82
CA SER A 235 -11.71 18.38 -16.08
C SER A 235 -10.27 18.81 -15.82
N ILE A 236 -9.46 18.67 -16.87
CA ILE A 236 -8.10 19.20 -16.90
C ILE A 236 -8.12 20.42 -17.80
N ASP A 237 -7.86 21.57 -17.23
CA ASP A 237 -7.85 22.86 -17.91
C ASP A 237 -6.42 23.35 -18.10
N ILE A 238 -6.18 23.99 -19.24
CA ILE A 238 -4.90 24.60 -19.57
C ILE A 238 -5.14 25.83 -20.47
N ASP A 239 -4.18 26.74 -20.47
CA ASP A 239 -4.21 27.90 -21.36
C ASP A 239 -4.10 27.44 -22.82
N LYS A 240 -5.23 27.54 -23.54
CA LYS A 240 -5.34 27.13 -24.96
C LYS A 240 -4.53 28.00 -25.88
N ASP A 241 -4.43 29.28 -25.59
CA ASP A 241 -3.72 30.23 -26.46
C ASP A 241 -2.22 29.93 -26.42
N GLU A 242 -1.66 29.57 -25.27
CA GLU A 242 -0.26 29.15 -25.16
C GLU A 242 -0.01 27.85 -25.94
N ILE A 243 -0.90 26.88 -25.88
CA ILE A 243 -0.78 25.63 -26.65
C ILE A 243 -0.83 25.87 -28.15
N LEU A 244 -1.81 26.65 -28.60
CA LEU A 244 -1.97 26.95 -30.02
C LEU A 244 -0.79 27.76 -30.55
N ALA A 245 -0.29 28.76 -29.80
CA ALA A 245 0.91 29.50 -30.15
C ALA A 245 2.17 28.60 -30.28
N PHE A 246 2.32 27.61 -29.35
CA PHE A 246 3.39 26.62 -29.47
C PHE A 246 3.25 25.75 -30.71
N MET A 247 2.04 25.27 -31.02
CA MET A 247 1.78 24.42 -32.17
C MET A 247 2.00 25.21 -33.48
N GLU A 248 1.50 26.45 -33.56
CA GLU A 248 1.68 27.33 -34.68
C GLU A 248 3.16 27.60 -34.93
N GLY A 249 3.93 28.01 -33.91
CA GLY A 249 5.37 28.25 -34.03
C GLY A 249 6.18 27.02 -34.41
N SER A 250 5.65 25.80 -34.13
CA SER A 250 6.31 24.54 -34.51
C SER A 250 5.97 24.07 -35.91
N LEU A 251 4.81 24.41 -36.45
CA LEU A 251 4.28 23.89 -37.71
C LEU A 251 4.39 24.87 -38.87
N VAL A 252 4.24 26.17 -38.61
CA VAL A 252 4.19 27.20 -39.66
C VAL A 252 5.60 27.71 -39.99
N LYS A 253 5.94 27.67 -41.27
CA LYS A 253 7.26 28.10 -41.82
C LYS A 253 7.13 29.40 -42.67
N THR A 254 6.24 30.27 -42.40
CA THR A 254 6.07 31.64 -42.95
C THR A 254 6.16 31.84 -44.48
N ALA A 255 6.38 30.83 -45.27
CA ALA A 255 6.66 30.97 -46.73
C ALA A 255 5.41 31.21 -47.60
N SER A 256 4.22 30.80 -47.11
CA SER A 256 2.94 30.93 -47.85
C SER A 256 1.79 31.23 -46.90
N PRO A 257 1.21 32.46 -46.90
CA PRO A 257 0.11 32.80 -46.01
C PRO A 257 -1.12 31.89 -46.17
N SER A 258 -1.47 31.51 -47.37
CA SER A 258 -2.64 30.64 -47.63
C SER A 258 -2.44 29.22 -47.11
N CYS A 259 -1.22 28.64 -47.19
CA CYS A 259 -0.91 27.36 -46.55
C CYS A 259 -0.86 27.49 -45.04
N ALA A 260 -0.26 28.58 -44.52
CA ALA A 260 -0.18 28.83 -43.09
C ALA A 260 -1.57 28.85 -42.43
N GLU A 261 -2.54 29.53 -43.03
CA GLU A 261 -3.93 29.58 -42.56
C GLU A 261 -4.55 28.17 -42.46
N GLN A 262 -4.38 27.35 -43.50
CA GLN A 262 -4.92 25.96 -43.50
C GLN A 262 -4.25 25.11 -42.43
N ILE A 263 -2.95 25.26 -42.18
CA ILE A 263 -2.21 24.55 -41.13
C ILE A 263 -2.68 24.99 -39.72
N ILE A 264 -2.88 26.29 -39.50
CA ILE A 264 -3.39 26.82 -38.23
C ILE A 264 -4.78 26.27 -37.96
N LEU A 265 -5.67 26.29 -38.93
CA LEU A 265 -7.02 25.69 -38.79
C LEU A 265 -6.96 24.17 -38.47
N ALA A 266 -6.07 23.45 -39.17
CA ALA A 266 -5.84 22.02 -38.92
C ALA A 266 -5.25 21.79 -37.53
N ALA A 267 -4.33 22.65 -37.04
CA ALA A 267 -3.77 22.55 -35.69
C ALA A 267 -4.81 22.81 -34.60
N GLN A 268 -5.70 23.79 -34.79
CA GLN A 268 -6.79 24.06 -33.90
C GLN A 268 -7.77 22.86 -33.78
N ASP A 269 -8.12 22.25 -34.93
CA ASP A 269 -8.95 21.05 -34.95
C ASP A 269 -8.22 19.85 -34.31
N ALA A 270 -6.94 19.63 -34.65
CA ALA A 270 -6.12 18.58 -34.05
C ALA A 270 -6.04 18.71 -32.53
N TYR A 271 -5.83 19.92 -32.04
CA TYR A 271 -5.79 20.17 -30.60
C TYR A 271 -7.12 19.86 -29.96
N LYS A 272 -8.19 20.51 -30.37
CA LYS A 272 -9.51 20.41 -29.75
C LYS A 272 -10.11 18.99 -29.82
N ARG A 273 -9.95 18.32 -30.93
CA ARG A 273 -10.62 17.05 -31.21
C ARG A 273 -9.79 15.83 -30.85
N LEU A 274 -8.46 15.91 -30.94
CA LEU A 274 -7.58 14.74 -30.84
C LEU A 274 -6.59 14.85 -29.66
N LEU A 275 -5.81 15.95 -29.59
CA LEU A 275 -4.71 16.07 -28.64
C LEU A 275 -5.19 16.41 -27.23
N GLU A 276 -6.05 17.42 -27.05
CA GLU A 276 -6.55 17.86 -25.74
C GLU A 276 -7.21 16.71 -24.97
N PRO A 277 -8.17 15.95 -25.54
CA PRO A 277 -8.78 14.81 -24.83
C PRO A 277 -7.79 13.69 -24.53
N SER A 278 -6.91 13.38 -25.48
CA SER A 278 -5.91 12.31 -25.31
C SER A 278 -4.91 12.64 -24.21
N ILE A 279 -4.27 13.84 -24.29
CA ILE A 279 -3.23 14.25 -23.36
C ILE A 279 -3.81 14.52 -21.97
N SER A 280 -4.99 15.14 -21.88
CA SER A 280 -5.69 15.35 -20.59
C SER A 280 -5.94 14.03 -19.87
N ASN A 281 -6.40 13.01 -20.60
CA ASN A 281 -6.60 11.69 -20.04
C ASN A 281 -5.28 11.03 -19.62
N GLU A 282 -4.25 11.10 -20.46
CA GLU A 282 -2.91 10.56 -20.15
C GLU A 282 -2.36 11.18 -18.85
N ILE A 283 -2.40 12.49 -18.71
CA ILE A 283 -1.87 13.22 -17.55
C ILE A 283 -2.71 12.95 -16.30
N LEU A 284 -4.04 12.84 -16.42
CA LEU A 284 -4.91 12.49 -15.30
C LEU A 284 -4.64 11.05 -14.82
N GLN A 285 -4.44 10.11 -15.75
CA GLN A 285 -4.07 8.73 -15.40
C GLN A 285 -2.69 8.66 -14.73
N GLU A 286 -1.70 9.40 -15.22
CA GLU A 286 -0.39 9.51 -14.58
C GLU A 286 -0.50 10.06 -13.15
N ALA A 287 -1.30 11.11 -12.96
CA ALA A 287 -1.55 11.67 -11.63
C ALA A 287 -2.27 10.67 -10.71
N LYS A 288 -3.23 9.90 -11.26
CA LYS A 288 -3.93 8.84 -10.52
C LYS A 288 -2.98 7.73 -10.07
N ILE A 289 -2.09 7.24 -10.94
CA ILE A 289 -1.10 6.21 -10.59
C ILE A 289 -0.23 6.68 -9.42
N LYS A 290 0.30 7.90 -9.48
CA LYS A 290 1.08 8.50 -8.39
C LYS A 290 0.29 8.63 -7.09
N ALA A 291 -1.01 8.98 -7.20
CA ALA A 291 -1.89 9.09 -6.04
C ALA A 291 -2.17 7.71 -5.42
N ASP A 292 -2.38 6.68 -6.24
CA ASP A 292 -2.56 5.31 -5.80
C ASP A 292 -1.32 4.78 -5.06
N GLU A 293 -0.13 4.94 -5.65
CA GLU A 293 1.13 4.52 -5.03
C GLU A 293 1.34 5.18 -3.66
N LYS A 294 1.10 6.49 -3.56
CA LYS A 294 1.23 7.21 -2.28
C LYS A 294 0.21 6.74 -1.25
N ALA A 295 -1.05 6.53 -1.64
CA ALA A 295 -2.09 6.04 -0.75
C ALA A 295 -1.81 4.61 -0.28
N ILE A 296 -1.40 3.72 -1.19
CA ILE A 296 -1.07 2.33 -0.88
C ILE A 296 0.13 2.25 0.07
N SER A 297 1.14 3.11 -0.10
CA SER A 297 2.27 3.18 0.84
C SER A 297 1.79 3.49 2.27
N ILE A 298 0.86 4.43 2.44
CA ILE A 298 0.28 4.76 3.75
C ILE A 298 -0.53 3.58 4.29
N PHE A 299 -1.29 2.87 3.44
CA PHE A 299 -2.04 1.69 3.86
C PHE A 299 -1.13 0.56 4.33
N SER A 300 0.01 0.34 3.66
CA SER A 300 1.05 -0.60 4.08
C SER A 300 1.63 -0.24 5.45
N GLU A 301 1.90 1.04 5.70
CA GLU A 301 2.35 1.50 7.02
C GLU A 301 1.31 1.26 8.11
N ASN A 302 0.04 1.59 7.84
CA ASN A 302 -1.06 1.34 8.77
C ASN A 302 -1.23 -0.16 9.07
N LEU A 303 -1.16 -1.01 8.04
CA LEU A 303 -1.21 -2.45 8.21
C LEU A 303 -0.03 -2.95 9.05
N THR A 304 1.18 -2.47 8.78
CA THR A 304 2.37 -2.80 9.58
C THR A 304 2.17 -2.50 11.05
N GLN A 305 1.59 -1.35 11.38
CA GLN A 305 1.32 -0.96 12.77
C GLN A 305 0.30 -1.88 13.44
N LEU A 306 -0.73 -2.29 12.71
CA LEU A 306 -1.73 -3.24 13.22
C LEU A 306 -1.12 -4.63 13.47
N LEU A 307 -0.32 -5.13 12.51
CA LEU A 307 0.30 -6.45 12.59
C LEU A 307 1.38 -6.52 13.67
N LEU A 308 2.20 -5.48 13.78
CA LEU A 308 3.29 -5.39 14.75
C LEU A 308 2.88 -4.69 16.05
N ALA A 309 1.59 -4.54 16.31
CA ALA A 309 1.14 -4.05 17.60
C ALA A 309 1.61 -4.97 18.74
N PRO A 310 1.93 -4.42 19.94
CA PRO A 310 2.49 -5.18 21.03
C PRO A 310 1.58 -6.32 21.49
N PRO A 311 2.04 -7.59 21.51
CA PRO A 311 1.27 -8.70 22.02
C PRO A 311 1.24 -8.68 23.57
N LEU A 312 0.12 -9.11 24.15
CA LEU A 312 0.04 -9.38 25.60
C LEU A 312 0.68 -10.73 25.95
N GLY A 313 0.71 -11.64 24.98
CA GLY A 313 1.22 -13.01 25.15
C GLY A 313 0.16 -13.98 25.66
N GLU A 314 0.63 -15.12 26.17
CA GLU A 314 -0.18 -16.26 26.63
C GLU A 314 -0.85 -15.92 27.97
N LYS A 315 -2.07 -15.35 27.92
CA LYS A 315 -2.90 -14.92 29.05
C LYS A 315 -4.33 -15.37 28.88
N ARG A 316 -5.03 -15.62 30.00
CA ARG A 316 -6.48 -15.86 30.02
C ARG A 316 -7.19 -14.52 29.83
N ILE A 317 -7.98 -14.41 28.76
CA ILE A 317 -8.60 -13.16 28.36
C ILE A 317 -10.10 -13.26 28.33
N LEU A 318 -10.78 -12.30 28.95
CA LEU A 318 -12.19 -12.04 28.72
C LEU A 318 -12.31 -10.99 27.62
N ALA A 319 -12.86 -11.37 26.47
CA ALA A 319 -13.04 -10.46 25.35
C ALA A 319 -14.48 -10.04 25.17
N ILE A 320 -14.69 -8.77 24.83
CA ILE A 320 -16.01 -8.17 24.66
C ILE A 320 -16.09 -7.54 23.27
N ASP A 321 -17.09 -7.97 22.50
CA ASP A 321 -17.55 -7.29 21.29
C ASP A 321 -18.73 -6.40 21.67
N PRO A 322 -18.56 -5.05 21.72
CA PRO A 322 -19.55 -4.14 22.24
C PRO A 322 -20.75 -3.97 21.29
N GLY A 323 -21.95 -3.81 21.84
CA GLY A 323 -23.14 -3.53 21.05
C GLY A 323 -24.31 -3.01 21.89
N TYR A 324 -25.06 -2.04 21.35
CA TYR A 324 -26.23 -1.49 22.04
C TYR A 324 -27.45 -2.39 21.94
N ARG A 325 -27.94 -2.67 20.73
CA ARG A 325 -29.21 -3.39 20.50
C ARG A 325 -29.08 -4.89 20.68
N THR A 326 -28.02 -5.47 20.13
CA THR A 326 -27.78 -6.92 20.16
C THR A 326 -27.12 -7.40 21.45
N GLY A 327 -26.79 -6.47 22.35
CA GLY A 327 -26.01 -6.73 23.56
C GLY A 327 -24.51 -6.87 23.27
N CYS A 328 -23.71 -6.85 24.34
CA CYS A 328 -22.27 -7.10 24.26
C CYS A 328 -22.02 -8.61 24.29
N LYS A 329 -21.28 -9.13 23.29
CA LYS A 329 -20.87 -10.55 23.25
C LYS A 329 -19.60 -10.70 24.06
N VAL A 330 -19.63 -11.59 25.02
CA VAL A 330 -18.53 -11.84 25.96
C VAL A 330 -18.03 -13.26 25.74
N VAL A 331 -16.73 -13.42 25.63
CA VAL A 331 -16.08 -14.74 25.57
C VAL A 331 -14.94 -14.82 26.57
N CYS A 332 -14.72 -15.99 27.13
CA CYS A 332 -13.55 -16.31 27.96
C CYS A 332 -12.62 -17.21 27.15
N LEU A 333 -11.35 -16.81 27.03
CA LEU A 333 -10.33 -17.55 26.33
C LEU A 333 -9.25 -18.03 27.30
N ASP A 334 -8.70 -19.21 27.03
CA ASP A 334 -7.53 -19.73 27.73
C ASP A 334 -6.22 -19.07 27.21
N GLU A 335 -5.08 -19.50 27.72
CA GLU A 335 -3.75 -18.99 27.36
C GLU A 335 -3.36 -19.26 25.90
N LYS A 336 -4.00 -20.25 25.25
CA LYS A 336 -3.80 -20.57 23.83
C LYS A 336 -4.79 -19.85 22.91
N GLY A 337 -5.76 -19.14 23.49
CA GLY A 337 -6.85 -18.49 22.78
C GLY A 337 -7.99 -19.43 22.40
N ASP A 338 -8.11 -20.58 23.07
CA ASP A 338 -9.25 -21.50 22.90
C ASP A 338 -10.43 -21.00 23.71
N LEU A 339 -11.65 -21.17 23.15
CA LEU A 339 -12.87 -20.67 23.75
C LEU A 339 -13.31 -21.57 24.91
N LEU A 340 -13.34 -21.02 26.13
CA LEU A 340 -13.81 -21.70 27.34
C LEU A 340 -15.31 -21.48 27.61
N HIS A 341 -15.78 -20.25 27.36
CA HIS A 341 -17.18 -19.87 27.63
C HIS A 341 -17.58 -18.67 26.78
N ASN A 342 -18.88 -18.54 26.51
CA ASN A 342 -19.45 -17.36 25.86
C ASN A 342 -20.78 -16.99 26.48
N GLU A 343 -21.08 -15.69 26.49
CA GLU A 343 -22.35 -15.17 27.00
C GLU A 343 -22.67 -13.80 26.34
N THR A 344 -23.96 -13.43 26.36
CA THR A 344 -24.39 -12.08 25.97
C THR A 344 -24.86 -11.32 27.21
N ILE A 345 -24.40 -10.06 27.33
CA ILE A 345 -24.81 -9.16 28.41
C ILE A 345 -25.40 -7.86 27.83
N TYR A 346 -26.26 -7.20 28.58
CA TYR A 346 -26.98 -5.99 28.16
C TYR A 346 -26.73 -4.81 29.13
N PRO A 347 -25.50 -4.31 29.26
CA PRO A 347 -25.20 -3.22 30.20
C PRO A 347 -25.72 -1.85 29.77
N HIS A 348 -26.00 -1.66 28.45
CA HIS A 348 -26.36 -0.41 27.83
C HIS A 348 -27.85 -0.28 27.51
N ALA A 349 -28.31 0.91 27.17
CA ALA A 349 -29.65 1.14 26.63
C ALA A 349 -29.85 0.35 25.31
N PRO A 350 -31.07 -0.17 25.02
CA PRO A 350 -32.31 0.09 25.74
C PRO A 350 -32.55 -0.78 26.98
N GLN A 351 -31.88 -1.95 27.09
CA GLN A 351 -32.17 -2.92 28.16
C GLN A 351 -31.68 -2.49 29.55
N LYS A 352 -30.48 -1.88 29.64
CA LYS A 352 -29.85 -1.37 30.87
C LYS A 352 -29.78 -2.37 32.04
N GLU A 353 -29.49 -3.64 31.77
CA GLU A 353 -29.35 -4.70 32.81
C GLU A 353 -27.98 -4.61 33.51
N THR A 354 -27.58 -3.43 33.91
CA THR A 354 -26.21 -3.12 34.38
C THR A 354 -25.81 -4.00 35.57
N ALA A 355 -26.69 -4.20 36.60
CA ALA A 355 -26.36 -4.97 37.77
C ALA A 355 -26.21 -6.50 37.47
N ILE A 356 -27.06 -7.05 36.60
CA ILE A 356 -26.98 -8.43 36.13
C ILE A 356 -25.69 -8.64 35.34
N ALA A 357 -25.38 -7.73 34.41
CA ALA A 357 -24.17 -7.76 33.61
C ALA A 357 -22.91 -7.70 34.48
N MET A 358 -22.85 -6.83 35.50
CA MET A 358 -21.74 -6.77 36.45
C MET A 358 -21.52 -8.09 37.17
N LYS A 359 -22.62 -8.72 37.68
CA LYS A 359 -22.54 -10.01 38.36
C LYS A 359 -22.01 -11.10 37.44
N LYS A 360 -22.49 -11.17 36.21
CA LYS A 360 -22.03 -12.14 35.20
C LYS A 360 -20.54 -11.98 34.87
N ILE A 361 -20.08 -10.76 34.60
CA ILE A 361 -18.65 -10.48 34.32
C ILE A 361 -17.77 -10.89 35.51
N ARG A 362 -18.17 -10.54 36.75
CA ARG A 362 -17.42 -10.94 37.96
C ARG A 362 -17.33 -12.45 38.09
N SER A 363 -18.45 -13.16 37.94
CA SER A 363 -18.49 -14.62 38.01
C SER A 363 -17.59 -15.27 36.92
N MET A 364 -17.61 -14.77 35.71
CA MET A 364 -16.73 -15.28 34.63
C MET A 364 -15.25 -15.01 34.91
N VAL A 365 -14.90 -13.82 35.43
CA VAL A 365 -13.51 -13.49 35.81
C VAL A 365 -12.98 -14.44 36.88
N GLU A 366 -13.77 -14.74 37.86
CA GLU A 366 -13.42 -15.68 38.95
C GLU A 366 -13.33 -17.12 38.45
N ALA A 367 -14.37 -17.61 37.76
CA ALA A 367 -14.51 -19.02 37.36
C ALA A 367 -13.43 -19.42 36.31
N TYR A 368 -13.07 -18.53 35.41
CA TYR A 368 -12.09 -18.80 34.34
C TYR A 368 -10.71 -18.22 34.62
N HIS A 369 -10.47 -17.67 35.80
CA HIS A 369 -9.18 -17.09 36.23
C HIS A 369 -8.63 -16.04 35.21
N ILE A 370 -9.50 -15.16 34.75
CA ILE A 370 -9.16 -14.14 33.74
C ILE A 370 -8.07 -13.22 34.27
N GLU A 371 -7.07 -12.92 33.44
CA GLU A 371 -5.89 -12.07 33.72
C GLU A 371 -5.97 -10.72 33.05
N ALA A 372 -6.71 -10.60 31.93
CA ALA A 372 -6.89 -9.35 31.19
C ALA A 372 -8.27 -9.29 30.52
N ILE A 373 -8.74 -8.08 30.25
CA ILE A 373 -10.01 -7.83 29.55
C ILE A 373 -9.69 -7.08 28.23
N SER A 374 -10.24 -7.60 27.13
CA SER A 374 -10.17 -7.01 25.79
C SER A 374 -11.54 -6.46 25.38
N ILE A 375 -11.59 -5.23 24.85
CA ILE A 375 -12.82 -4.60 24.37
C ILE A 375 -12.58 -4.13 22.93
N GLY A 376 -13.47 -4.50 22.00
CA GLY A 376 -13.42 -3.99 20.63
C GLY A 376 -13.61 -2.48 20.57
N ASN A 377 -12.94 -1.80 19.65
CA ASN A 377 -12.95 -0.33 19.55
C ASN A 377 -14.12 0.23 18.70
N GLY A 378 -15.12 -0.57 18.37
CA GLY A 378 -16.28 -0.14 17.59
C GLY A 378 -17.38 0.55 18.39
N THR A 379 -18.63 0.32 17.94
CA THR A 379 -19.82 0.93 18.54
C THR A 379 -19.94 0.53 20.02
N ALA A 380 -20.26 1.48 20.90
CA ALA A 380 -20.40 1.29 22.37
C ALA A 380 -19.11 0.89 23.12
N SER A 381 -17.93 1.02 22.48
CA SER A 381 -16.65 0.66 23.09
C SER A 381 -16.37 1.43 24.39
N ARG A 382 -16.52 2.75 24.37
CA ARG A 382 -16.26 3.61 25.53
C ARG A 382 -17.21 3.37 26.68
N GLU A 383 -18.49 3.22 26.37
CA GLU A 383 -19.51 2.90 27.38
C GLU A 383 -19.23 1.55 28.02
N THR A 384 -18.76 0.58 27.23
CA THR A 384 -18.38 -0.74 27.71
C THR A 384 -17.12 -0.68 28.57
N GLU A 385 -16.10 0.07 28.16
CA GLU A 385 -14.90 0.31 28.96
C GLU A 385 -15.23 0.97 30.31
N PHE A 386 -16.05 2.01 30.29
CA PHE A 386 -16.51 2.67 31.51
C PHE A 386 -17.35 1.75 32.40
N PHE A 387 -18.19 0.89 31.81
CA PHE A 387 -18.97 -0.13 32.54
C PHE A 387 -18.01 -1.11 33.21
N ILE A 388 -17.01 -1.66 32.54
CA ILE A 388 -16.05 -2.60 33.08
C ILE A 388 -15.23 -2.00 34.23
N LYS A 389 -14.75 -0.75 34.07
CA LYS A 389 -13.97 -0.03 35.09
C LYS A 389 -14.76 0.24 36.37
N LYS A 390 -16.08 0.18 36.35
CA LYS A 390 -16.94 0.30 37.55
C LYS A 390 -17.06 -1.01 38.35
N ILE A 391 -16.65 -2.12 37.78
CA ILE A 391 -16.76 -3.44 38.45
C ILE A 391 -15.59 -3.58 39.43
N ALA A 392 -15.87 -3.79 40.69
CA ALA A 392 -14.84 -4.16 41.66
C ALA A 392 -14.53 -5.65 41.50
N PHE A 393 -13.32 -5.95 41.07
CA PHE A 393 -12.76 -7.30 40.97
C PHE A 393 -11.97 -7.63 42.25
N ASP A 394 -11.70 -8.90 42.50
CA ASP A 394 -10.89 -9.41 43.62
C ASP A 394 -9.41 -9.05 43.49
N ARG A 395 -8.99 -8.72 42.28
CA ARG A 395 -7.63 -8.33 41.91
C ARG A 395 -7.64 -7.26 40.82
N PRO A 396 -6.55 -6.49 40.68
CA PRO A 396 -6.43 -5.52 39.58
C PRO A 396 -6.35 -6.25 38.23
N LEU A 397 -7.27 -5.94 37.33
CA LEU A 397 -7.29 -6.43 35.94
C LEU A 397 -6.98 -5.30 34.98
N GLN A 398 -6.12 -5.60 34.00
CA GLN A 398 -5.83 -4.68 32.94
C GLN A 398 -6.93 -4.76 31.87
N VAL A 399 -7.43 -3.60 31.45
CA VAL A 399 -8.45 -3.47 30.41
C VAL A 399 -7.82 -2.82 29.18
N PHE A 400 -7.96 -3.46 28.04
CA PHE A 400 -7.40 -3.02 26.76
C PHE A 400 -8.50 -2.78 25.75
N VAL A 401 -8.40 -1.68 25.00
CA VAL A 401 -9.23 -1.46 23.82
C VAL A 401 -8.43 -1.92 22.60
N VAL A 402 -9.01 -2.81 21.81
CA VAL A 402 -8.37 -3.51 20.69
C VAL A 402 -9.09 -3.17 19.38
N SER A 403 -8.34 -2.97 18.31
CA SER A 403 -8.91 -2.75 16.98
C SER A 403 -9.74 -3.94 16.50
N GLU A 404 -10.99 -3.70 16.12
CA GLU A 404 -11.87 -4.71 15.52
C GLU A 404 -11.83 -4.71 13.99
N ALA A 405 -10.92 -3.94 13.35
CA ALA A 405 -10.80 -3.88 11.90
C ALA A 405 -10.73 -5.29 11.27
N GLY A 406 -11.64 -5.61 10.36
CA GLY A 406 -11.73 -6.93 9.72
C GLY A 406 -12.27 -8.07 10.60
N ALA A 407 -12.67 -7.86 11.87
CA ALA A 407 -13.22 -8.92 12.71
C ALA A 407 -14.50 -9.52 12.13
N SER A 408 -15.35 -8.72 11.52
CA SER A 408 -16.56 -9.17 10.81
C SER A 408 -16.22 -10.01 9.57
N VAL A 409 -15.14 -9.70 8.87
CA VAL A 409 -14.67 -10.49 7.72
C VAL A 409 -14.15 -11.85 8.20
N TYR A 410 -13.34 -11.88 9.26
CA TYR A 410 -12.89 -13.13 9.88
C TYR A 410 -14.07 -13.99 10.31
N SER A 411 -15.02 -13.44 11.08
CA SER A 411 -16.14 -14.19 11.66
C SER A 411 -17.02 -14.86 10.59
N ALA A 412 -17.13 -14.28 9.38
CA ALA A 412 -17.82 -14.82 8.24
C ALA A 412 -16.97 -15.78 7.38
N SER A 413 -15.66 -15.84 7.60
CA SER A 413 -14.72 -16.61 6.78
C SER A 413 -14.87 -18.12 6.93
N LYS A 414 -14.33 -18.88 5.96
CA LYS A 414 -14.23 -20.34 6.07
C LYS A 414 -13.35 -20.73 7.26
N ILE A 415 -12.24 -20.03 7.50
CA ILE A 415 -11.31 -20.29 8.59
C ILE A 415 -12.04 -20.24 9.95
N ALA A 416 -12.83 -19.20 10.18
CA ALA A 416 -13.58 -19.04 11.43
C ALA A 416 -14.67 -20.12 11.58
N ARG A 417 -15.30 -20.56 10.48
CA ARG A 417 -16.25 -21.67 10.53
C ARG A 417 -15.60 -23.01 10.84
N ASP A 418 -14.42 -23.24 10.30
CA ASP A 418 -13.65 -24.48 10.55
C ASP A 418 -13.09 -24.49 11.99
N GLU A 419 -12.67 -23.33 12.54
CA GLU A 419 -12.20 -23.19 13.93
C GLU A 419 -13.35 -23.30 14.97
N PHE A 420 -14.53 -22.76 14.64
CA PHE A 420 -15.68 -22.67 15.55
C PHE A 420 -16.99 -23.07 14.85
N PRO A 421 -17.17 -24.35 14.45
CA PRO A 421 -18.33 -24.79 13.67
C PRO A 421 -19.66 -24.60 14.42
N ASP A 422 -19.67 -24.79 15.75
CA ASP A 422 -20.87 -24.79 16.58
C ASP A 422 -21.27 -23.40 17.09
N TYR A 423 -20.50 -22.35 16.76
CA TYR A 423 -20.73 -21.00 17.28
C TYR A 423 -21.15 -20.04 16.15
N ASP A 424 -21.97 -19.06 16.51
CA ASP A 424 -22.44 -18.06 15.59
C ASP A 424 -21.36 -17.01 15.23
N ILE A 425 -21.66 -16.19 14.23
CA ILE A 425 -20.75 -15.17 13.69
C ILE A 425 -20.32 -14.15 14.74
N THR A 426 -21.18 -13.83 15.72
CA THR A 426 -20.90 -12.80 16.72
C THR A 426 -19.93 -13.32 17.79
N VAL A 427 -20.05 -14.58 18.18
CA VAL A 427 -19.09 -15.23 19.07
C VAL A 427 -17.71 -15.34 18.43
N ARG A 428 -17.64 -15.73 17.14
CA ARG A 428 -16.38 -15.77 16.39
C ARG A 428 -15.71 -14.41 16.33
N GLY A 429 -16.50 -13.33 16.18
CA GLY A 429 -16.01 -11.95 16.23
C GLY A 429 -15.37 -11.59 17.57
N ALA A 430 -16.06 -11.90 18.68
CA ALA A 430 -15.56 -11.66 20.01
C ALA A 430 -14.28 -12.47 20.33
N VAL A 431 -14.19 -13.73 19.86
CA VAL A 431 -12.97 -14.55 19.97
C VAL A 431 -11.79 -13.87 19.23
N SER A 432 -12.02 -13.37 18.02
CA SER A 432 -10.99 -12.66 17.26
C SER A 432 -10.49 -11.43 18.00
N ILE A 433 -11.37 -10.64 18.63
CA ILE A 433 -11.00 -9.48 19.44
C ILE A 433 -10.09 -9.89 20.61
N GLY A 434 -10.38 -11.00 21.28
CA GLY A 434 -9.54 -11.50 22.36
C GLY A 434 -8.17 -11.99 21.89
N ARG A 435 -8.15 -12.78 20.82
CA ARG A 435 -6.90 -13.32 20.24
C ARG A 435 -5.98 -12.22 19.70
N ARG A 436 -6.53 -11.10 19.20
CA ARG A 436 -5.73 -9.93 18.80
C ARG A 436 -5.00 -9.28 19.95
N LEU A 437 -5.53 -9.36 21.18
CA LEU A 437 -4.81 -8.90 22.35
C LEU A 437 -3.66 -9.86 22.69
N SER A 438 -3.86 -11.17 22.55
CA SER A 438 -2.81 -12.17 22.77
C SER A 438 -1.68 -12.02 21.75
N ASP A 439 -1.99 -12.05 20.46
CA ASP A 439 -1.04 -11.79 19.36
C ASP A 439 -1.76 -11.24 18.12
N PRO A 440 -1.64 -9.92 17.86
CA PRO A 440 -2.28 -9.28 16.72
C PRO A 440 -1.86 -9.90 15.38
N LEU A 441 -0.56 -10.20 15.21
CA LEU A 441 -0.03 -10.77 13.97
C LEU A 441 -0.65 -12.14 13.69
N ALA A 442 -0.64 -13.04 14.69
CA ALA A 442 -1.15 -14.40 14.55
C ALA A 442 -2.64 -14.46 14.18
N GLU A 443 -3.42 -13.48 14.62
CA GLU A 443 -4.84 -13.42 14.32
C GLU A 443 -5.14 -12.69 12.99
N LEU A 444 -4.52 -11.53 12.75
CA LEU A 444 -4.81 -10.71 11.58
C LEU A 444 -4.41 -11.37 10.25
N VAL A 445 -3.39 -12.21 10.23
CA VAL A 445 -2.98 -12.96 9.02
C VAL A 445 -4.02 -13.99 8.55
N LYS A 446 -5.06 -14.27 9.34
CA LYS A 446 -6.19 -15.11 8.92
C LYS A 446 -7.17 -14.37 8.00
N ILE A 447 -7.05 -13.07 7.91
CA ILE A 447 -7.90 -12.18 7.09
C ILE A 447 -7.11 -11.79 5.85
N GLU A 448 -7.76 -11.77 4.69
CA GLU A 448 -7.15 -11.22 3.48
C GLU A 448 -6.74 -9.76 3.73
N PRO A 449 -5.46 -9.38 3.51
CA PRO A 449 -4.95 -8.07 3.92
C PRO A 449 -5.76 -6.88 3.40
N LYS A 450 -6.24 -6.94 2.16
CA LYS A 450 -7.10 -5.90 1.59
C LYS A 450 -8.49 -5.79 2.23
N SER A 451 -8.91 -6.79 3.03
CA SER A 451 -10.18 -6.77 3.76
C SER A 451 -10.04 -6.14 5.15
N ILE A 452 -8.80 -5.86 5.58
CA ILE A 452 -8.53 -5.07 6.79
C ILE A 452 -8.69 -3.60 6.43
N GLY A 453 -9.53 -2.85 7.15
CA GLY A 453 -9.72 -1.43 6.92
C GLY A 453 -8.50 -0.63 7.36
N VAL A 454 -7.63 -0.27 6.44
CA VAL A 454 -6.36 0.44 6.70
C VAL A 454 -6.33 1.86 6.11
N GLY A 455 -7.40 2.28 5.41
CA GLY A 455 -7.47 3.64 4.87
C GLY A 455 -8.80 4.00 4.20
N GLN A 456 -9.11 5.30 4.21
CA GLN A 456 -10.39 5.84 3.74
C GLN A 456 -10.65 5.61 2.25
N TYR A 457 -9.59 5.62 1.41
CA TYR A 457 -9.69 5.50 -0.05
C TYR A 457 -9.20 4.14 -0.56
N GLN A 458 -9.19 3.12 0.29
CA GLN A 458 -8.68 1.79 -0.01
C GLN A 458 -9.39 1.13 -1.22
N HIS A 459 -10.68 1.44 -1.43
CA HIS A 459 -11.47 0.91 -2.55
C HIS A 459 -11.35 1.73 -3.85
N ASP A 460 -10.67 2.88 -3.82
CA ASP A 460 -10.55 3.82 -4.95
C ASP A 460 -9.21 3.72 -5.67
N VAL A 461 -8.21 3.07 -5.04
CA VAL A 461 -6.91 2.81 -5.63
C VAL A 461 -6.93 1.56 -6.52
N ASP A 462 -5.87 1.34 -7.30
CA ASP A 462 -5.69 0.10 -8.05
C ASP A 462 -5.67 -1.12 -7.12
N GLN A 463 -6.64 -2.03 -7.32
CA GLN A 463 -6.86 -3.17 -6.42
C GLN A 463 -5.81 -4.28 -6.57
N ASN A 464 -5.13 -4.38 -7.72
CA ASN A 464 -4.07 -5.36 -7.93
C ASN A 464 -2.79 -4.88 -7.24
N LEU A 465 -2.42 -3.61 -7.46
CA LEU A 465 -1.29 -2.99 -6.80
C LEU A 465 -1.46 -2.97 -5.27
N LEU A 466 -2.68 -2.65 -4.79
CA LEU A 466 -3.01 -2.70 -3.37
C LEU A 466 -2.78 -4.10 -2.80
N LYS A 467 -3.28 -5.14 -3.48
CA LYS A 467 -3.13 -6.52 -3.02
C LYS A 467 -1.65 -6.93 -2.94
N GLU A 468 -0.90 -6.70 -4.01
CA GLU A 468 0.53 -7.05 -4.07
C GLU A 468 1.32 -6.39 -2.92
N GLU A 469 1.08 -5.10 -2.67
CA GLU A 469 1.80 -4.35 -1.64
C GLU A 469 1.40 -4.75 -0.21
N LEU A 470 0.09 -4.99 0.04
CA LEU A 470 -0.36 -5.44 1.37
C LEU A 470 0.08 -6.88 1.65
N ASP A 471 0.07 -7.78 0.67
CA ASP A 471 0.59 -9.15 0.83
C ASP A 471 2.10 -9.12 1.13
N SER A 472 2.88 -8.29 0.41
CA SER A 472 4.30 -8.06 0.71
C SER A 472 4.52 -7.54 2.14
N THR A 473 3.68 -6.62 2.59
CA THR A 473 3.71 -6.07 3.95
C THR A 473 3.51 -7.17 5.00
N VAL A 474 2.55 -8.06 4.82
CA VAL A 474 2.33 -9.20 5.73
C VAL A 474 3.55 -10.11 5.77
N VAL A 475 4.11 -10.45 4.60
CA VAL A 475 5.33 -11.27 4.50
C VAL A 475 6.48 -10.64 5.30
N LYS A 476 6.73 -9.34 5.13
CA LYS A 476 7.76 -8.60 5.89
C LYS A 476 7.52 -8.67 7.39
N CYS A 477 6.29 -8.39 7.85
CA CYS A 477 5.95 -8.43 9.28
C CYS A 477 6.17 -9.82 9.87
N VAL A 478 5.66 -10.88 9.25
CA VAL A 478 5.80 -12.26 9.71
C VAL A 478 7.28 -12.67 9.82
N ASN A 479 8.08 -12.39 8.79
CA ASN A 479 9.50 -12.77 8.78
C ASN A 479 10.35 -11.87 9.71
N SER A 480 9.89 -10.67 10.07
CA SER A 480 10.59 -9.81 11.03
C SER A 480 10.50 -10.33 12.46
N VAL A 481 9.37 -10.93 12.84
CA VAL A 481 9.09 -11.42 14.20
C VAL A 481 9.72 -12.78 14.46
N GLY A 482 9.67 -13.68 13.48
CA GLY A 482 10.03 -15.08 13.66
C GLY A 482 8.89 -15.89 14.31
N ILE A 483 8.66 -17.09 13.80
CA ILE A 483 7.43 -17.84 14.06
C ILE A 483 7.71 -19.15 14.77
N ASN A 484 7.03 -19.39 15.92
CA ASN A 484 7.09 -20.67 16.60
C ASN A 484 6.33 -21.74 15.79
N ILE A 485 7.02 -22.70 15.20
CA ILE A 485 6.44 -23.74 14.34
C ILE A 485 5.46 -24.64 15.08
N ASN A 486 5.64 -24.80 16.39
CA ASN A 486 4.80 -25.69 17.22
C ASN A 486 3.44 -25.08 17.57
N THR A 487 3.30 -23.76 17.54
CA THR A 487 2.06 -23.06 17.90
C THR A 487 1.42 -22.32 16.73
N ALA A 488 2.18 -22.00 15.68
CA ALA A 488 1.71 -21.21 14.56
C ALA A 488 0.55 -21.87 13.80
N SER A 489 -0.44 -21.06 13.38
CA SER A 489 -1.53 -21.50 12.51
C SER A 489 -1.03 -21.75 11.07
N LYS A 490 -1.81 -22.49 10.29
CA LYS A 490 -1.58 -22.66 8.84
C LYS A 490 -1.44 -21.30 8.14
N SER A 491 -2.34 -20.36 8.45
CA SER A 491 -2.32 -19.01 7.85
C SER A 491 -1.04 -18.26 8.18
N LEU A 492 -0.56 -18.31 9.41
CA LEU A 492 0.67 -17.65 9.81
C LEU A 492 1.91 -18.28 9.12
N LEU A 493 1.96 -19.61 9.07
CA LEU A 493 3.06 -20.33 8.42
C LEU A 493 3.14 -20.06 6.91
N SER A 494 2.02 -19.83 6.23
CA SER A 494 2.02 -19.60 4.77
C SER A 494 2.71 -18.32 4.34
N TYR A 495 2.91 -17.36 5.26
CA TYR A 495 3.66 -16.12 5.02
C TYR A 495 5.15 -16.21 5.40
N VAL A 496 5.59 -17.34 5.96
CA VAL A 496 7.02 -17.54 6.22
C VAL A 496 7.77 -17.73 4.89
N SER A 497 8.92 -17.08 4.76
CA SER A 497 9.79 -17.19 3.59
C SER A 497 10.00 -18.65 3.18
N GLY A 498 9.76 -18.96 1.92
CA GLY A 498 9.89 -20.35 1.39
C GLY A 498 8.76 -21.31 1.76
N ILE A 499 7.74 -20.88 2.54
CA ILE A 499 6.59 -21.72 2.92
C ILE A 499 5.32 -21.14 2.29
N GLY A 500 4.77 -21.83 1.31
CA GLY A 500 3.46 -21.52 0.76
C GLY A 500 2.34 -22.29 1.48
N GLU A 501 1.09 -22.02 1.10
CA GLU A 501 -0.11 -22.61 1.75
C GLU A 501 -0.05 -24.14 1.87
N LYS A 502 0.42 -24.86 0.83
CA LYS A 502 0.47 -26.32 0.85
C LYS A 502 1.53 -26.87 1.80
N LEU A 503 2.69 -26.19 1.89
CA LEU A 503 3.72 -26.56 2.87
C LEU A 503 3.28 -26.24 4.29
N ALA A 504 2.62 -25.10 4.51
CA ALA A 504 2.04 -24.76 5.81
C ALA A 504 1.02 -25.83 6.29
N GLU A 505 0.16 -26.30 5.39
CA GLU A 505 -0.76 -27.40 5.67
C GLU A 505 -0.03 -28.69 6.06
N ASN A 506 1.00 -29.07 5.28
CA ASN A 506 1.80 -30.25 5.56
C ASN A 506 2.57 -30.16 6.90
N ILE A 507 3.06 -28.98 7.27
CA ILE A 507 3.71 -28.75 8.57
C ILE A 507 2.73 -28.95 9.71
N VAL A 508 1.52 -28.40 9.61
CA VAL A 508 0.47 -28.58 10.64
C VAL A 508 0.05 -30.04 10.75
N ALA A 509 -0.18 -30.72 9.63
CA ALA A 509 -0.50 -32.15 9.60
C ALA A 509 0.62 -32.98 10.25
N TYR A 510 1.87 -32.73 9.87
CA TYR A 510 3.03 -33.48 10.39
C TYR A 510 3.13 -33.34 11.92
N ARG A 511 3.00 -32.13 12.48
CA ARG A 511 3.09 -31.94 13.93
C ARG A 511 1.89 -32.57 14.68
N THR A 512 0.73 -32.63 14.04
CA THR A 512 -0.46 -33.28 14.63
C THR A 512 -0.26 -34.80 14.72
N GLU A 513 0.36 -35.41 13.71
CA GLU A 513 0.61 -36.84 13.64
C GLU A 513 1.84 -37.29 14.44
N ASN A 514 2.92 -36.51 14.44
CA ASN A 514 4.23 -36.89 14.96
C ASN A 514 4.63 -36.16 16.25
N GLY A 515 3.78 -35.27 16.74
CA GLY A 515 4.09 -34.41 17.89
C GLY A 515 4.89 -33.15 17.52
N ALA A 516 5.24 -32.39 18.55
CA ALA A 516 5.96 -31.11 18.39
C ALA A 516 7.37 -31.32 17.80
N PHE A 517 7.81 -30.38 16.97
CA PHE A 517 9.19 -30.34 16.47
C PHE A 517 10.15 -30.05 17.63
N VAL A 518 11.21 -30.82 17.76
CA VAL A 518 12.25 -30.67 18.80
C VAL A 518 13.55 -30.08 18.26
N ASP A 519 13.75 -30.05 16.94
CA ASP A 519 14.85 -29.37 16.27
C ASP A 519 14.46 -28.97 14.83
N ARG A 520 15.20 -28.02 14.26
CA ARG A 520 14.96 -27.52 12.88
C ARG A 520 15.18 -28.59 11.82
N ASN A 521 16.04 -29.59 12.04
CA ASN A 521 16.29 -30.65 11.05
C ASN A 521 15.07 -31.54 10.85
N GLN A 522 14.20 -31.69 11.87
CA GLN A 522 12.93 -32.41 11.72
C GLN A 522 12.00 -31.80 10.68
N ILE A 523 12.11 -30.50 10.43
CA ILE A 523 11.31 -29.81 9.41
C ILE A 523 11.53 -30.41 8.02
N LYS A 524 12.74 -30.91 7.72
CA LYS A 524 13.06 -31.61 6.47
C LYS A 524 12.28 -32.91 6.27
N LYS A 525 11.67 -33.47 7.32
CA LYS A 525 10.83 -34.66 7.23
C LYS A 525 9.40 -34.37 6.81
N VAL A 526 9.01 -33.10 6.76
CA VAL A 526 7.68 -32.69 6.31
C VAL A 526 7.52 -33.01 4.81
N PRO A 527 6.45 -33.69 4.40
CA PRO A 527 6.22 -34.02 3.00
C PRO A 527 6.28 -32.79 2.07
N ARG A 528 6.98 -32.92 0.95
CA ARG A 528 7.19 -31.87 -0.07
C ARG A 528 8.03 -30.66 0.37
N LEU A 529 8.59 -30.65 1.56
CA LEU A 529 9.50 -29.60 2.01
C LEU A 529 10.92 -29.98 1.57
N GLY A 530 11.33 -29.44 0.40
CA GLY A 530 12.66 -29.67 -0.16
C GLY A 530 13.75 -28.83 0.53
N GLU A 531 15.03 -29.11 0.22
CA GLU A 531 16.18 -28.42 0.80
C GLU A 531 16.13 -26.91 0.59
N LYS A 532 15.69 -26.45 -0.59
CA LYS A 532 15.57 -25.02 -0.92
C LYS A 532 14.53 -24.30 -0.04
N ALA A 533 13.34 -24.91 0.15
CA ALA A 533 12.33 -24.37 1.03
C ALA A 533 12.81 -24.35 2.49
N PHE A 534 13.49 -25.40 2.93
CA PHE A 534 14.11 -25.43 4.25
C PHE A 534 15.14 -24.32 4.44
N GLN A 535 16.05 -24.13 3.49
CA GLN A 535 17.06 -23.08 3.54
C GLN A 535 16.43 -21.69 3.70
N GLN A 536 15.37 -21.40 2.95
CA GLN A 536 14.71 -20.10 3.04
C GLN A 536 13.89 -19.91 4.31
N ALA A 537 13.30 -20.96 4.87
CA ALA A 537 12.38 -20.88 6.00
C ALA A 537 13.06 -21.03 7.36
N ALA A 538 14.12 -21.83 7.46
CA ALA A 538 14.64 -22.34 8.71
C ALA A 538 14.98 -21.26 9.74
N ALA A 539 15.55 -20.15 9.32
CA ALA A 539 15.95 -19.08 10.23
C ALA A 539 14.81 -18.12 10.64
N PHE A 540 13.67 -18.18 9.95
CA PHE A 540 12.46 -17.46 10.35
C PHE A 540 11.56 -18.27 11.28
N ILE A 541 11.82 -19.56 11.40
CA ILE A 541 11.09 -20.47 12.29
C ILE A 541 11.83 -20.56 13.62
N ARG A 542 11.07 -20.61 14.72
CA ARG A 542 11.55 -20.75 16.09
C ARG A 542 11.04 -22.08 16.68
N ILE A 543 11.88 -22.71 17.49
CA ILE A 543 11.51 -23.86 18.31
C ILE A 543 11.91 -23.52 19.73
N LYS A 544 10.92 -23.18 20.58
CA LYS A 544 11.15 -22.98 22.01
C LYS A 544 11.45 -24.37 22.64
N ASP A 545 12.37 -24.39 23.57
CA ASP A 545 12.74 -25.60 24.31
C ASP A 545 13.21 -26.80 23.43
N GLY A 546 13.75 -26.46 22.25
CA GLY A 546 14.32 -27.43 21.32
C GLY A 546 15.66 -28.01 21.81
N LYS A 547 16.11 -29.12 21.17
CA LYS A 547 17.42 -29.76 21.49
C LYS A 547 18.59 -28.82 21.23
N ASN A 548 18.55 -28.00 20.20
CA ASN A 548 19.59 -27.02 19.90
C ASN A 548 19.11 -25.63 20.33
N PRO A 549 19.81 -24.97 21.27
CA PRO A 549 19.41 -23.66 21.75
C PRO A 549 19.40 -22.57 20.65
N LEU A 550 20.17 -22.77 19.56
CA LEU A 550 20.15 -21.86 18.40
C LEU A 550 18.84 -21.92 17.60
N ASP A 551 18.05 -23.00 17.77
CA ASP A 551 16.75 -23.13 17.08
C ASP A 551 15.69 -22.10 17.58
N ASN A 552 15.92 -21.50 18.75
CA ASN A 552 15.11 -20.38 19.24
C ASN A 552 15.71 -18.99 18.92
N SER A 553 16.55 -18.90 17.88
CA SER A 553 17.21 -17.64 17.46
C SER A 553 16.99 -17.40 15.96
N SER A 554 17.37 -16.23 15.43
CA SER A 554 17.41 -15.94 14.01
C SER A 554 18.70 -16.38 13.32
N VAL A 555 19.59 -17.07 14.04
CA VAL A 555 20.80 -17.66 13.43
C VAL A 555 20.39 -18.72 12.43
N HIS A 556 20.90 -18.59 11.20
CA HIS A 556 20.62 -19.55 10.14
C HIS A 556 21.35 -20.88 10.42
N PRO A 557 20.76 -22.08 10.13
CA PRO A 557 21.41 -23.37 10.35
C PRO A 557 22.77 -23.51 9.65
N GLU A 558 23.00 -22.87 8.52
CA GLU A 558 24.29 -22.80 7.83
C GLU A 558 25.40 -22.23 8.73
N ALA A 559 25.07 -21.35 9.67
CA ALA A 559 26.01 -20.70 10.57
C ALA A 559 26.23 -21.45 11.91
N TYR A 560 25.52 -22.54 12.19
CA TYR A 560 25.63 -23.23 13.48
C TYR A 560 27.05 -23.68 13.79
N LYS A 561 27.73 -24.27 12.81
CA LYS A 561 29.14 -24.68 12.95
C LYS A 561 30.07 -23.50 13.26
N ILE A 562 29.77 -22.30 12.76
CA ILE A 562 30.55 -21.11 13.05
C ILE A 562 30.35 -20.70 14.52
N VAL A 563 29.12 -20.73 15.01
CA VAL A 563 28.80 -20.39 16.42
C VAL A 563 29.40 -21.45 17.37
N GLU A 564 29.33 -22.73 17.02
CA GLU A 564 29.95 -23.80 17.76
C GLU A 564 31.48 -23.61 17.85
N LYS A 565 32.15 -23.22 16.75
CA LYS A 565 33.55 -22.87 16.71
C LYS A 565 33.87 -21.68 17.61
N MET A 566 33.07 -20.62 17.58
CA MET A 566 33.22 -19.47 18.46
C MET A 566 33.16 -19.86 19.95
N ALA A 567 32.19 -20.68 20.34
CA ALA A 567 32.05 -21.18 21.70
C ALA A 567 33.25 -22.04 22.12
N LYS A 568 33.70 -22.95 21.23
CA LYS A 568 34.87 -23.82 21.45
C LYS A 568 36.14 -23.00 21.64
N ASP A 569 36.38 -21.99 20.82
CA ASP A 569 37.56 -21.13 20.91
C ASP A 569 37.61 -20.34 22.22
N LEU A 570 36.45 -20.08 22.81
CA LEU A 570 36.30 -19.44 24.15
C LEU A 570 36.29 -20.46 25.30
N GLY A 571 36.37 -21.78 25.01
CA GLY A 571 36.36 -22.83 26.01
C GLY A 571 35.02 -23.02 26.73
N ILE A 572 33.89 -22.65 26.09
CA ILE A 572 32.52 -22.73 26.66
C ILE A 572 31.58 -23.52 25.77
N LYS A 573 30.41 -23.90 26.29
CA LYS A 573 29.35 -24.50 25.46
C LYS A 573 28.59 -23.44 24.70
N THR A 574 27.96 -23.81 23.58
CA THR A 574 27.16 -22.87 22.76
C THR A 574 26.04 -22.19 23.55
N ILE A 575 25.44 -22.90 24.49
CA ILE A 575 24.39 -22.34 25.34
C ILE A 575 24.91 -21.21 26.25
N ASP A 576 26.14 -21.33 26.73
CA ASP A 576 26.78 -20.35 27.63
C ASP A 576 27.28 -19.10 26.88
N LEU A 577 27.33 -19.17 25.54
CA LEU A 577 27.63 -18.02 24.68
C LEU A 577 26.39 -17.17 24.45
N ILE A 578 25.20 -17.76 24.48
CA ILE A 578 23.91 -17.08 24.22
C ILE A 578 23.62 -16.10 25.38
N ALA A 579 23.25 -14.85 25.03
CA ALA A 579 22.99 -13.76 25.96
C ALA A 579 24.18 -13.38 26.89
N ASN A 580 25.41 -13.80 26.53
CA ASN A 580 26.62 -13.50 27.30
C ASN A 580 27.43 -12.38 26.63
N GLU A 581 27.12 -11.14 27.02
CA GLU A 581 27.73 -9.94 26.43
C GLU A 581 29.26 -9.90 26.59
N GLU A 582 29.78 -10.35 27.75
CA GLU A 582 31.23 -10.33 28.02
C GLU A 582 32.00 -11.29 27.10
N LYS A 583 31.45 -12.48 26.87
CA LYS A 583 32.07 -13.47 25.98
C LYS A 583 31.92 -13.09 24.50
N ILE A 584 30.78 -12.56 24.12
CA ILE A 584 30.53 -12.12 22.74
C ILE A 584 31.46 -10.96 22.35
N LYS A 585 31.74 -10.02 23.27
CA LYS A 585 32.70 -8.92 23.03
C LYS A 585 34.16 -9.38 22.81
N GLN A 586 34.51 -10.58 23.24
CA GLN A 586 35.86 -11.17 23.03
C GLN A 586 36.01 -11.75 21.62
N ILE A 587 34.92 -11.91 20.86
CA ILE A 587 34.94 -12.51 19.53
C ILE A 587 35.36 -11.48 18.51
N ALA A 588 36.44 -11.71 17.80
CA ALA A 588 36.87 -10.95 16.64
C ALA A 588 36.15 -11.49 15.38
N PRO A 589 35.18 -10.73 14.79
CA PRO A 589 34.34 -11.24 13.68
C PRO A 589 35.13 -11.74 12.48
N GLU A 590 36.29 -11.13 12.20
CA GLU A 590 37.13 -11.41 11.03
C GLU A 590 37.68 -12.84 11.02
N LYS A 591 37.82 -13.49 12.19
CA LYS A 591 38.32 -14.87 12.32
C LYS A 591 37.35 -15.94 11.90
N TYR A 592 36.08 -15.60 11.77
CA TYR A 592 34.98 -16.55 11.55
C TYR A 592 34.29 -16.40 10.20
N THR A 593 34.81 -15.55 9.32
CA THR A 593 34.30 -15.39 7.96
C THR A 593 34.55 -16.64 7.14
N THR A 594 33.63 -16.96 6.23
CA THR A 594 33.71 -18.06 5.26
C THR A 594 33.40 -17.52 3.87
N GLU A 595 33.48 -18.34 2.83
CA GLU A 595 33.10 -17.97 1.47
C GLU A 595 31.60 -17.55 1.37
N ASP A 596 30.74 -18.21 2.16
CA ASP A 596 29.28 -17.98 2.13
C ASP A 596 28.80 -16.89 3.12
N ILE A 597 29.49 -16.71 4.25
CA ILE A 597 29.14 -15.79 5.33
C ILE A 597 30.30 -14.85 5.59
N GLY A 598 30.18 -13.63 5.13
CA GLY A 598 31.17 -12.59 5.32
C GLY A 598 31.02 -11.86 6.65
N ILE A 599 31.73 -10.74 6.78
CA ILE A 599 31.80 -9.97 8.04
C ILE A 599 30.45 -9.39 8.47
N LEU A 600 29.56 -9.04 7.52
CA LEU A 600 28.22 -8.52 7.83
C LEU A 600 27.35 -9.62 8.45
N GLY A 601 27.38 -10.81 7.87
CA GLY A 601 26.68 -11.97 8.41
C GLY A 601 27.16 -12.35 9.81
N ILE A 602 28.49 -12.36 10.05
CA ILE A 602 29.03 -12.63 11.38
C ILE A 602 28.60 -11.58 12.40
N LYS A 603 28.64 -10.31 12.06
CA LYS A 603 28.15 -9.24 12.95
C LYS A 603 26.67 -9.37 13.30
N ASP A 604 25.84 -9.79 12.35
CA ASP A 604 24.42 -10.02 12.62
C ASP A 604 24.21 -11.26 13.52
N ILE A 605 24.99 -12.33 13.32
CA ILE A 605 24.99 -13.49 14.23
C ILE A 605 25.35 -13.08 15.66
N LEU A 606 26.39 -12.27 15.85
CA LEU A 606 26.79 -11.80 17.19
C LEU A 606 25.74 -10.94 17.85
N LYS A 607 25.06 -10.06 17.08
CA LYS A 607 23.92 -9.29 17.58
C LYS A 607 22.75 -10.18 18.01
N GLU A 608 22.46 -11.20 17.24
CA GLU A 608 21.39 -12.16 17.57
C GLU A 608 21.74 -12.97 18.81
N LEU A 609 22.98 -13.40 18.97
CA LEU A 609 23.42 -14.13 20.15
C LEU A 609 23.33 -13.29 21.44
N LEU A 610 23.46 -11.96 21.35
CA LEU A 610 23.27 -11.06 22.50
C LEU A 610 21.81 -11.06 22.99
N LYS A 611 20.85 -11.14 22.09
CA LYS A 611 19.42 -11.10 22.40
C LYS A 611 18.67 -12.11 21.52
N PRO A 612 18.84 -13.41 21.78
CA PRO A 612 18.30 -14.46 20.92
C PRO A 612 16.78 -14.46 20.93
N GLY A 613 16.20 -14.60 19.73
CA GLY A 613 14.76 -14.70 19.57
C GLY A 613 13.98 -13.47 20.06
N LEU A 614 14.64 -12.31 20.17
CA LEU A 614 13.96 -11.09 20.59
C LEU A 614 12.85 -10.75 19.59
N ASP A 615 11.63 -10.73 20.09
CA ASP A 615 10.50 -10.18 19.35
C ASP A 615 10.72 -8.66 19.20
N PRO A 616 10.77 -8.11 17.98
CA PRO A 616 10.97 -6.68 17.77
C PRO A 616 9.80 -5.84 18.27
N ARG A 617 8.63 -6.47 18.51
CA ARG A 617 7.46 -5.80 19.05
C ARG A 617 7.68 -5.46 20.52
N LYS A 618 7.29 -4.27 20.92
CA LYS A 618 7.34 -3.83 22.33
C LYS A 618 6.31 -4.62 23.13
N THR A 619 6.54 -4.83 24.43
CA THR A 619 5.52 -5.38 25.31
C THR A 619 4.32 -4.44 25.43
N SER A 620 3.13 -4.99 25.43
CA SER A 620 1.88 -4.23 25.58
C SER A 620 1.89 -3.48 26.90
N LYS A 621 1.70 -2.16 26.83
CA LYS A 621 1.46 -1.31 28.03
C LYS A 621 0.04 -0.81 27.96
N VAL A 622 -0.66 -0.82 29.08
CA VAL A 622 -1.99 -0.22 29.19
C VAL A 622 -1.83 1.28 28.90
N PHE A 623 -2.58 1.77 27.92
CA PHE A 623 -2.74 3.19 27.72
C PHE A 623 -3.97 3.66 28.52
N GLU A 624 -3.79 4.63 29.37
CA GLU A 624 -4.87 5.22 30.16
C GLU A 624 -5.10 6.66 29.74
N PHE A 625 -6.34 6.96 29.38
CA PHE A 625 -6.79 8.34 29.27
C PHE A 625 -6.83 8.99 30.66
N ASP A 626 -6.84 10.33 30.70
CA ASP A 626 -6.96 11.05 31.96
C ASP A 626 -8.31 10.68 32.65
N PRO A 627 -8.30 10.08 33.84
CA PRO A 627 -9.52 9.62 34.52
C PRO A 627 -10.47 10.75 34.92
N ASN A 628 -9.97 12.00 34.95
CA ASN A 628 -10.74 13.18 35.30
C ASN A 628 -11.49 13.76 34.10
N ILE A 629 -11.17 13.35 32.89
CA ILE A 629 -11.79 13.87 31.65
C ILE A 629 -12.75 12.81 31.09
N LYS A 630 -14.06 13.09 31.19
CA LYS A 630 -15.14 12.16 30.78
C LYS A 630 -16.08 12.77 29.76
N THR A 631 -16.23 14.09 29.83
CA THR A 631 -17.16 14.84 28.98
C THR A 631 -16.48 16.06 28.39
N PHE A 632 -17.12 16.67 27.39
CA PHE A 632 -16.62 17.88 26.77
C PHE A 632 -16.51 19.06 27.75
N GLU A 633 -17.36 19.12 28.74
CA GLU A 633 -17.41 20.15 29.76
C GLU A 633 -16.25 20.09 30.76
N ASP A 634 -15.56 18.93 30.87
CA ASP A 634 -14.37 18.77 31.74
C ASP A 634 -13.12 19.42 31.15
N LEU A 635 -13.16 19.76 29.86
CA LEU A 635 -12.01 20.30 29.14
C LEU A 635 -11.73 21.77 29.49
N LYS A 636 -10.46 22.12 29.63
CA LYS A 636 -9.99 23.50 29.80
C LYS A 636 -8.80 23.76 28.88
N THR A 637 -8.76 24.94 28.28
CA THR A 637 -7.63 25.41 27.50
C THR A 637 -6.32 25.34 28.33
N GLY A 638 -5.26 24.87 27.73
CA GLY A 638 -3.95 24.68 28.38
C GLY A 638 -3.74 23.32 29.04
N MET A 639 -4.76 22.47 29.19
CA MET A 639 -4.59 21.11 29.69
C MET A 639 -3.71 20.28 28.75
N ILE A 640 -2.85 19.46 29.36
CA ILE A 640 -2.03 18.46 28.65
C ILE A 640 -2.63 17.09 28.94
N LEU A 641 -3.08 16.40 27.90
CA LEU A 641 -3.79 15.13 27.99
C LEU A 641 -3.07 14.03 27.20
N PRO A 642 -3.09 12.79 27.68
CA PRO A 642 -2.73 11.64 26.87
C PRO A 642 -3.83 11.41 25.82
N GLY A 643 -3.42 11.03 24.62
CA GLY A 643 -4.35 10.75 23.54
C GLY A 643 -3.82 9.67 22.58
N ILE A 644 -4.72 9.18 21.74
CA ILE A 644 -4.40 8.22 20.67
C ILE A 644 -4.79 8.83 19.33
N VAL A 645 -3.88 8.81 18.36
CA VAL A 645 -4.17 9.26 16.99
C VAL A 645 -5.23 8.34 16.38
N SER A 646 -6.43 8.88 16.15
CA SER A 646 -7.58 8.13 15.63
C SER A 646 -7.72 8.22 14.12
N ASN A 647 -7.23 9.30 13.51
CA ASN A 647 -7.24 9.50 12.06
C ASN A 647 -6.16 10.50 11.65
N ILE A 648 -5.61 10.34 10.44
CA ILE A 648 -4.62 11.26 9.87
C ILE A 648 -5.16 11.80 8.56
N THR A 649 -5.09 13.12 8.40
CA THR A 649 -5.52 13.86 7.21
C THR A 649 -4.39 14.75 6.71
N ALA A 650 -4.51 15.32 5.52
CA ALA A 650 -3.48 16.22 4.99
C ALA A 650 -3.28 17.51 5.80
N PHE A 651 -4.30 17.95 6.52
CA PHE A 651 -4.24 19.17 7.32
C PHE A 651 -3.90 18.94 8.80
N GLY A 652 -3.63 17.67 9.18
CA GLY A 652 -3.28 17.30 10.55
C GLY A 652 -3.79 15.93 10.96
N CYS A 653 -3.86 15.67 12.26
CA CYS A 653 -4.40 14.43 12.78
C CYS A 653 -5.50 14.67 13.82
N PHE A 654 -6.44 13.74 13.88
CA PHE A 654 -7.43 13.67 14.93
C PHE A 654 -6.90 12.79 16.06
N VAL A 655 -7.06 13.27 17.28
CA VAL A 655 -6.60 12.59 18.49
C VAL A 655 -7.79 12.33 19.40
N ASP A 656 -7.99 11.07 19.74
CA ASP A 656 -8.90 10.66 20.80
C ASP A 656 -8.24 10.98 22.16
N ILE A 657 -8.89 11.81 22.96
CA ILE A 657 -8.42 12.24 24.29
C ILE A 657 -9.28 11.65 25.43
N GLY A 658 -10.08 10.62 25.12
CA GLY A 658 -10.92 9.91 26.11
C GLY A 658 -12.36 10.42 26.21
N ILE A 659 -12.80 11.32 25.34
CA ILE A 659 -14.19 11.79 25.25
C ILE A 659 -14.79 11.46 23.88
N LYS A 660 -16.08 11.71 23.70
CA LYS A 660 -16.81 11.37 22.46
C LYS A 660 -16.26 12.10 21.22
N GLU A 661 -15.87 13.34 21.39
CA GLU A 661 -15.35 14.22 20.33
C GLU A 661 -13.83 14.09 20.24
N ASN A 662 -13.31 13.82 19.03
CA ASN A 662 -11.87 13.82 18.79
C ASN A 662 -11.36 15.25 18.62
N GLY A 663 -10.21 15.56 19.20
CA GLY A 663 -9.55 16.84 18.98
C GLY A 663 -8.69 16.82 17.72
N LEU A 664 -8.57 17.97 17.05
CA LEU A 664 -7.74 18.16 15.86
C LEU A 664 -6.40 18.77 16.24
N VAL A 665 -5.30 18.09 15.91
CA VAL A 665 -3.97 18.68 15.85
C VAL A 665 -3.72 19.10 14.41
N HIS A 666 -3.72 20.42 14.17
CA HIS A 666 -3.42 20.95 12.83
C HIS A 666 -1.97 20.65 12.44
N ILE A 667 -1.67 20.55 11.15
CA ILE A 667 -0.33 20.21 10.64
C ILE A 667 0.78 21.12 11.20
N SER A 668 0.48 22.40 11.43
CA SER A 668 1.40 23.39 12.04
C SER A 668 1.62 23.18 13.55
N GLN A 669 0.86 22.29 14.18
CA GLN A 669 0.88 22.01 15.62
C GLN A 669 1.40 20.58 15.92
N LEU A 670 1.88 19.87 14.91
CA LEU A 670 2.42 18.51 15.09
C LEU A 670 3.83 18.50 15.67
N LYS A 671 4.68 19.43 15.23
CA LYS A 671 6.05 19.65 15.76
C LYS A 671 6.50 21.07 15.48
N ASP A 672 7.56 21.51 16.14
CA ASP A 672 8.26 22.76 15.79
C ASP A 672 8.88 22.63 14.38
N GLY A 673 8.54 23.57 13.49
CA GLY A 673 9.03 23.63 12.11
C GLY A 673 8.01 23.20 11.06
N PHE A 674 8.43 23.29 9.81
CA PHE A 674 7.56 22.97 8.66
C PHE A 674 7.35 21.44 8.54
N VAL A 675 6.11 21.03 8.42
CA VAL A 675 5.67 19.65 8.16
C VAL A 675 4.96 19.63 6.81
N SER A 676 5.45 18.82 5.88
CA SER A 676 4.84 18.66 4.55
C SER A 676 3.72 17.62 4.56
N ASP A 677 3.87 16.56 5.34
CA ASP A 677 2.92 15.45 5.48
C ASP A 677 2.81 15.04 6.95
N PRO A 678 1.62 15.06 7.55
CA PRO A 678 1.42 14.61 8.94
C PRO A 678 1.91 13.19 9.21
N ASN A 679 1.91 12.29 8.23
CA ASN A 679 2.39 10.92 8.37
C ASN A 679 3.90 10.81 8.66
N GLU A 680 4.68 11.88 8.39
CA GLU A 680 6.09 11.94 8.76
C GLU A 680 6.30 12.14 10.26
N VAL A 681 5.30 12.68 10.97
CA VAL A 681 5.40 13.05 12.40
C VAL A 681 4.59 12.11 13.29
N VAL A 682 3.40 11.71 12.85
CA VAL A 682 2.48 10.87 13.64
C VAL A 682 2.03 9.66 12.83
N LYS A 683 1.66 8.61 13.56
CA LYS A 683 1.14 7.36 12.99
C LYS A 683 -0.23 7.05 13.57
N LEU A 684 -1.05 6.35 12.81
CA LEU A 684 -2.37 5.91 13.25
C LEU A 684 -2.22 5.04 14.52
N HIS A 685 -3.11 5.22 15.49
CA HIS A 685 -3.08 4.57 16.81
C HIS A 685 -1.83 4.86 17.67
N GLN A 686 -1.02 5.82 17.27
CA GLN A 686 0.10 6.28 18.09
C GLN A 686 -0.40 6.95 19.37
N GLN A 687 0.20 6.57 20.50
CA GLN A 687 0.00 7.26 21.78
C GLN A 687 0.78 8.58 21.76
N VAL A 688 0.09 9.66 22.04
CA VAL A 688 0.64 11.02 22.01
C VAL A 688 0.24 11.80 23.26
N LYS A 689 0.99 12.84 23.59
CA LYS A 689 0.57 13.88 24.53
C LYS A 689 0.16 15.09 23.74
N VAL A 690 -0.98 15.66 24.07
CA VAL A 690 -1.52 16.84 23.40
C VAL A 690 -1.95 17.90 24.39
N LYS A 691 -1.74 19.16 24.03
CA LYS A 691 -2.18 20.32 24.78
C LYS A 691 -3.40 20.91 24.12
N ILE A 692 -4.42 21.23 24.89
CA ILE A 692 -5.61 21.91 24.39
C ILE A 692 -5.29 23.39 24.13
N ILE A 693 -5.45 23.84 22.88
CA ILE A 693 -5.22 25.24 22.49
C ILE A 693 -6.54 26.02 22.58
N GLU A 694 -7.61 25.46 22.02
CA GLU A 694 -8.91 26.11 21.88
C GLU A 694 -10.03 25.10 21.98
N ILE A 695 -11.16 25.55 22.53
CA ILE A 695 -12.40 24.77 22.68
C ILE A 695 -13.56 25.60 22.11
N ASP A 696 -14.13 25.15 21.00
CA ASP A 696 -15.35 25.70 20.40
C ASP A 696 -16.57 24.90 20.92
N THR A 697 -17.27 25.49 21.89
CA THR A 697 -18.41 24.85 22.55
C THR A 697 -19.66 24.76 21.65
N GLU A 698 -19.84 25.71 20.72
CA GLU A 698 -20.99 25.73 19.83
C GLU A 698 -20.91 24.61 18.78
N ARG A 699 -19.71 24.43 18.22
CA ARG A 699 -19.43 23.42 17.18
C ARG A 699 -18.88 22.11 17.71
N LYS A 700 -18.69 22.01 19.03
CA LYS A 700 -18.02 20.87 19.71
C LYS A 700 -16.68 20.48 19.08
N ARG A 701 -15.85 21.48 18.82
CA ARG A 701 -14.51 21.29 18.23
C ARG A 701 -13.42 21.57 19.26
N ILE A 702 -12.37 20.79 19.20
CA ILE A 702 -11.23 20.91 20.12
C ILE A 702 -9.98 21.04 19.26
N ALA A 703 -9.27 22.15 19.40
CA ALA A 703 -7.97 22.34 18.77
C ALA A 703 -6.88 21.91 19.74
N LEU A 704 -5.98 21.07 19.25
CA LEU A 704 -4.89 20.47 20.02
C LEU A 704 -3.52 20.82 19.43
N SER A 705 -2.48 20.77 20.26
CA SER A 705 -1.09 20.89 19.85
C SER A 705 -0.27 19.73 20.43
N MET A 706 0.67 19.22 19.66
CA MET A 706 1.72 18.30 20.12
C MET A 706 3.00 19.07 20.49
N VAL A 707 3.08 20.37 20.17
CA VAL A 707 4.13 21.28 20.63
C VAL A 707 3.75 21.70 22.05
N ILE A 708 4.38 21.09 23.04
CA ILE A 708 4.06 21.23 24.47
C ILE A 708 5.13 22.07 25.15
#